data_0772d5c794a38603daa6e622ca6b4206
#
_entry.id   0772d5c794a38603daa6e622ca6b4206
#
_cell.length_a   1.000
_cell.length_b   1.000
_cell.length_c   1.000
_cell.angle_alpha   90.00
_cell.angle_beta   90.00
_cell.angle_gamma   90.00
#
_symmetry.space_group_name_H-M   'P 1'
#
loop_
_entity.id
_entity.type
_entity.pdbx_description
1 polymer ?
#
loop_
_entity_poly.entity_id
_entity_poly.type
_entity_poly.pdbx_seq_one_letter_code
_entity_poly.pdbx_strand_id
1 'polypeptide(L)'
;MRLSSTWCAALAVTLIAVSLLACSLDPSARKQSYFRSGTQYYGKGEYPQAAVQFSNAIRVDPGYADAHFQLAETYLKLQQPDRACDEFAELLKLQPGDYKDRIEMANLLTASHRFAEAKEQTQLLLRIRPDDPAVHAAASALQAAQGNFPGAIAEMERTIELAPARWEPRLTLALLQFRNGQPDDGEATLVKVIAMSPSAVPPRTLLGNYYQSNHRFKEAEQQFRNAMAIDATDFEPRRGLASLYVAEGDKAAAEQVLQQAQHDFPHNPDVFLALSNFYFTNGDTDKAVAEYNALYQDRPADLQIEKKYIQLLIQVKRYDVARRLVNEILKADAGDDDALLYRSQMQISDGDIADAAQTLQSVVKEAPNNSEAHYALGVALDKQGFTDRAEGEWRQALSLNPNLLDAESALADAAMEQGDMNALQDAANQLIRLQPAAPEGYALRAVSNMNLNQYPQAEQDIHRAIEIAPQSAYGYVELGNLRILQKRYDEASAAYQQALERNAGSIDALRGLVNTLLAQKQIDQAIARIQEQIAKSPNDSNFYALLGSVLYHNEKDLSAAQGALEKSTALDRHNVDAWIQLTELLADRGESEQAVATGEQALMDNPHQPRLSILLGNLYESKADWKKAQDAYQNALLPSPQNPVASNDLARVMLHTGGSFDTALALAQTAHRALPESPGVADTLGWIYYQKGVYPLAVIYLQQALSLLQKDKLPDNPDIHYHLAMAYQKTRQTVLARQNFEQVLKIDPNYRSAPEIKRELSEL
;
A
#
# COMPACT_ATOMS: atom_id res chain seq x y z
N MET A 1 36.64 -19.72 83.52
CA MET A 1 35.39 -19.44 82.73
C MET A 1 35.67 -19.75 81.29
N ARG A 2 35.19 -20.91 80.80
CA ARG A 2 35.29 -21.28 79.37
C ARG A 2 34.03 -20.75 78.67
N LEU A 3 34.20 -19.74 77.84
CA LEU A 3 33.13 -19.32 76.93
C LEU A 3 32.95 -20.40 75.86
N SER A 4 31.78 -20.94 75.75
CA SER A 4 31.51 -22.07 74.89
C SER A 4 31.61 -21.69 73.38
N SER A 5 32.19 -22.59 72.60
CA SER A 5 32.41 -22.45 71.14
C SER A 5 31.19 -22.08 70.34
N THR A 6 30.01 -22.24 70.88
CA THR A 6 28.71 -21.91 70.26
C THR A 6 28.45 -20.39 70.12
N TRP A 7 29.00 -19.57 71.03
CA TRP A 7 28.86 -18.10 70.96
C TRP A 7 29.77 -17.46 69.91
N CYS A 8 30.95 -18.01 69.68
CA CYS A 8 31.85 -17.54 68.64
C CYS A 8 31.32 -17.92 67.24
N ALA A 9 30.66 -19.05 67.06
CA ALA A 9 30.04 -19.46 65.80
C ALA A 9 28.80 -18.59 65.51
N ALA A 10 27.99 -18.27 66.51
CA ALA A 10 26.82 -17.38 66.35
C ALA A 10 27.23 -15.94 66.00
N LEU A 11 28.29 -15.42 66.59
CA LEU A 11 28.84 -14.09 66.24
C LEU A 11 29.46 -14.05 64.83
N ALA A 12 30.12 -15.11 64.42
CA ALA A 12 30.68 -15.24 63.06
C ALA A 12 29.56 -15.30 62.01
N VAL A 13 28.50 -16.07 62.24
CA VAL A 13 27.34 -16.15 61.32
C VAL A 13 26.60 -14.85 61.26
N THR A 14 26.42 -14.13 62.40
CA THR A 14 25.77 -12.79 62.38
C THR A 14 26.66 -11.73 61.71
N LEU A 15 27.98 -11.77 61.86
CA LEU A 15 28.89 -10.85 61.13
C LEU A 15 28.90 -11.16 59.63
N ILE A 16 28.85 -12.41 59.19
CA ILE A 16 28.72 -12.78 57.76
C ILE A 16 27.36 -12.38 57.23
N ALA A 17 26.29 -12.58 57.99
CA ALA A 17 24.92 -12.11 57.57
C ALA A 17 24.83 -10.61 57.46
N VAL A 18 25.44 -9.87 58.37
CA VAL A 18 25.47 -8.39 58.34
C VAL A 18 26.38 -7.88 57.23
N SER A 19 27.48 -8.57 56.92
CA SER A 19 28.35 -8.18 55.78
C SER A 19 27.67 -8.50 54.44
N LEU A 20 26.87 -9.56 54.32
CA LEU A 20 26.09 -9.91 53.14
C LEU A 20 24.90 -8.95 52.94
N LEU A 21 24.26 -8.48 54.02
CA LEU A 21 23.24 -7.43 53.99
C LEU A 21 23.83 -6.07 53.67
N ALA A 22 25.04 -5.72 54.18
CA ALA A 22 25.72 -4.48 53.84
C ALA A 22 26.16 -4.41 52.37
N CYS A 23 26.62 -5.51 51.77
CA CYS A 23 26.90 -5.60 50.34
C CYS A 23 25.63 -5.48 49.48
N SER A 24 24.44 -5.85 49.97
CA SER A 24 23.19 -5.70 49.25
C SER A 24 22.64 -4.24 49.28
N LEU A 25 23.20 -3.39 50.16
CA LEU A 25 22.82 -1.98 50.36
C LEU A 25 23.81 -0.98 49.71
N ASP A 26 25.02 -1.45 49.34
CA ASP A 26 26.03 -0.59 48.70
C ASP A 26 25.62 -0.30 47.22
N PRO A 27 25.30 0.95 46.87
CA PRO A 27 24.99 1.33 45.49
C PRO A 27 26.09 0.96 44.49
N SER A 28 27.37 1.04 44.92
CA SER A 28 28.54 0.70 44.09
C SER A 28 28.56 -0.79 43.74
N ALA A 29 28.33 -1.65 44.73
CA ALA A 29 28.25 -3.11 44.51
C ALA A 29 27.04 -3.50 43.63
N ARG A 30 25.89 -2.82 43.83
CA ARG A 30 24.67 -3.06 43.01
C ARG A 30 24.85 -2.67 41.55
N LYS A 31 25.38 -1.49 41.24
CA LYS A 31 25.61 -1.05 39.85
C LYS A 31 26.56 -2.01 39.11
N GLN A 32 27.66 -2.46 39.80
CA GLN A 32 28.59 -3.42 39.22
C GLN A 32 27.97 -4.81 39.00
N SER A 33 27.06 -5.24 39.89
CA SER A 33 26.33 -6.48 39.73
C SER A 33 25.43 -6.45 38.50
N TYR A 34 24.66 -5.40 38.32
CA TYR A 34 23.82 -5.21 37.14
C TYR A 34 24.66 -5.11 35.86
N PHE A 35 25.75 -4.35 35.88
CA PHE A 35 26.65 -4.21 34.73
C PHE A 35 27.25 -5.57 34.30
N ARG A 36 27.78 -6.36 35.25
CA ARG A 36 28.29 -7.71 34.94
C ARG A 36 27.19 -8.62 34.37
N SER A 37 26.00 -8.59 34.95
CA SER A 37 24.87 -9.37 34.45
C SER A 37 24.51 -8.97 33.00
N GLY A 38 24.45 -7.65 32.73
CA GLY A 38 24.26 -7.14 31.38
C GLY A 38 25.31 -7.62 30.39
N THR A 39 26.60 -7.55 30.78
CA THR A 39 27.71 -8.05 29.94
C THR A 39 27.61 -9.54 29.67
N GLN A 40 27.13 -10.34 30.63
CA GLN A 40 26.91 -11.77 30.42
C GLN A 40 25.78 -12.04 29.43
N TYR A 41 24.64 -11.32 29.51
CA TYR A 41 23.55 -11.43 28.56
C TYR A 41 23.98 -10.97 27.17
N TYR A 42 24.69 -9.85 27.08
CA TYR A 42 25.23 -9.33 25.82
C TYR A 42 26.14 -10.36 25.12
N GLY A 43 27.06 -11.00 25.89
CA GLY A 43 27.97 -12.01 25.37
C GLY A 43 27.27 -13.31 24.91
N LYS A 44 26.02 -13.55 25.34
CA LYS A 44 25.18 -14.66 24.89
C LYS A 44 24.25 -14.27 23.71
N GLY A 45 24.25 -13.00 23.29
CA GLY A 45 23.31 -12.49 22.29
C GLY A 45 21.90 -12.20 22.82
N GLU A 46 21.69 -12.28 24.15
CA GLU A 46 20.41 -12.01 24.80
C GLU A 46 20.26 -10.48 25.05
N TYR A 47 20.21 -9.72 23.94
CA TYR A 47 20.26 -8.25 23.95
C TYR A 47 19.11 -7.56 24.71
N PRO A 48 17.84 -8.03 24.65
CA PRO A 48 16.78 -7.42 25.46
C PRO A 48 17.06 -7.49 26.96
N GLN A 49 17.54 -8.64 27.45
CA GLN A 49 17.91 -8.84 28.86
C GLN A 49 19.12 -8.00 29.23
N ALA A 50 20.11 -7.90 28.32
CA ALA A 50 21.29 -7.03 28.53
C ALA A 50 20.87 -5.57 28.71
N ALA A 51 19.99 -5.05 27.86
CA ALA A 51 19.48 -3.67 27.94
C ALA A 51 18.82 -3.37 29.29
N VAL A 52 17.98 -4.31 29.78
CA VAL A 52 17.35 -4.17 31.11
C VAL A 52 18.41 -4.07 32.23
N GLN A 53 19.45 -4.90 32.16
CA GLN A 53 20.49 -4.91 33.21
C GLN A 53 21.35 -3.65 33.16
N PHE A 54 21.77 -3.19 31.99
CA PHE A 54 22.52 -1.93 31.86
C PHE A 54 21.67 -0.72 32.28
N SER A 55 20.39 -0.67 31.93
CA SER A 55 19.46 0.36 32.41
C SER A 55 19.29 0.33 33.94
N ASN A 56 19.30 -0.87 34.56
CA ASN A 56 19.28 -1.00 36.02
C ASN A 56 20.59 -0.47 36.65
N ALA A 57 21.74 -0.68 36.02
CA ALA A 57 23.02 -0.12 36.47
C ALA A 57 23.00 1.42 36.43
N ILE A 58 22.51 2.02 35.35
CA ILE A 58 22.33 3.47 35.15
C ILE A 58 21.33 4.04 36.18
N ARG A 59 20.22 3.32 36.45
CA ARG A 59 19.28 3.76 37.49
C ARG A 59 19.91 3.86 38.88
N VAL A 60 20.88 3.00 39.20
CA VAL A 60 21.61 3.06 40.47
C VAL A 60 22.64 4.19 40.45
N ASP A 61 23.30 4.39 39.33
CA ASP A 61 24.30 5.44 39.13
C ASP A 61 24.19 6.07 37.75
N PRO A 62 23.45 7.21 37.61
CA PRO A 62 23.29 7.90 36.34
C PRO A 62 24.61 8.42 35.72
N GLY A 63 25.68 8.46 36.49
CA GLY A 63 27.04 8.82 36.02
C GLY A 63 27.90 7.65 35.58
N TYR A 64 27.32 6.45 35.43
CA TYR A 64 28.08 5.27 35.07
C TYR A 64 28.30 5.18 33.55
N ALA A 65 29.37 5.86 33.08
CA ALA A 65 29.70 5.98 31.65
C ALA A 65 29.77 4.65 30.90
N ASP A 66 30.45 3.63 31.49
CA ASP A 66 30.55 2.29 30.85
C ASP A 66 29.19 1.65 30.63
N ALA A 67 28.22 1.91 31.52
CA ALA A 67 26.86 1.35 31.35
C ALA A 67 26.07 2.07 30.24
N HIS A 68 26.22 3.37 30.08
CA HIS A 68 25.66 4.13 28.97
C HIS A 68 26.25 3.63 27.64
N PHE A 69 27.57 3.44 27.55
CA PHE A 69 28.22 2.92 26.37
C PHE A 69 27.68 1.52 26.01
N GLN A 70 27.67 0.58 26.96
CA GLN A 70 27.19 -0.78 26.71
C GLN A 70 25.69 -0.83 26.39
N LEU A 71 24.90 0.08 26.95
CA LEU A 71 23.48 0.18 26.62
C LEU A 71 23.27 0.71 25.20
N ALA A 72 24.03 1.72 24.79
CA ALA A 72 24.02 2.23 23.41
C ALA A 72 24.38 1.12 22.42
N GLU A 73 25.47 0.39 22.64
CA GLU A 73 25.86 -0.77 21.84
C GLU A 73 24.79 -1.86 21.81
N THR A 74 24.11 -2.08 22.94
CA THR A 74 23.00 -3.05 23.02
C THR A 74 21.81 -2.59 22.18
N TYR A 75 21.45 -1.30 22.21
CA TYR A 75 20.38 -0.75 21.38
C TYR A 75 20.72 -0.82 19.88
N LEU A 76 21.99 -0.68 19.49
CA LEU A 76 22.40 -0.92 18.10
C LEU A 76 22.16 -2.37 17.67
N LYS A 77 22.47 -3.34 18.55
CA LYS A 77 22.18 -4.77 18.27
C LYS A 77 20.67 -5.08 18.19
N LEU A 78 19.86 -4.30 18.91
CA LEU A 78 18.40 -4.35 18.89
C LEU A 78 17.79 -3.56 17.73
N GLN A 79 18.59 -2.95 16.85
CA GLN A 79 18.15 -2.09 15.75
C GLN A 79 17.32 -0.87 16.23
N GLN A 80 17.67 -0.33 17.40
CA GLN A 80 17.05 0.86 18.01
C GLN A 80 18.02 2.05 18.01
N PRO A 81 18.36 2.63 16.84
CA PRO A 81 19.40 3.63 16.72
C PRO A 81 19.10 4.93 17.47
N ASP A 82 17.84 5.36 17.55
CA ASP A 82 17.47 6.58 18.27
C ASP A 82 17.78 6.46 19.77
N ARG A 83 17.45 5.32 20.38
CA ARG A 83 17.76 5.07 21.79
C ARG A 83 19.27 4.98 22.02
N ALA A 84 20.01 4.41 21.06
CA ALA A 84 21.46 4.40 21.11
C ALA A 84 22.03 5.82 21.06
N CYS A 85 21.50 6.69 20.21
CA CYS A 85 21.86 8.12 20.15
C CYS A 85 21.66 8.82 21.50
N ASP A 86 20.53 8.56 22.18
CA ASP A 86 20.22 9.17 23.46
C ASP A 86 21.25 8.75 24.54
N GLU A 87 21.62 7.47 24.58
CA GLU A 87 22.63 6.95 25.50
C GLU A 87 24.05 7.50 25.19
N PHE A 88 24.42 7.61 23.90
CA PHE A 88 25.66 8.29 23.50
C PHE A 88 25.68 9.78 23.89
N ALA A 89 24.52 10.45 23.78
CA ALA A 89 24.42 11.84 24.23
C ALA A 89 24.65 12.00 25.74
N GLU A 90 24.11 11.11 26.57
CA GLU A 90 24.37 11.10 28.00
C GLU A 90 25.83 10.73 28.30
N LEU A 91 26.40 9.75 27.61
CA LEU A 91 27.83 9.40 27.73
C LEU A 91 28.74 10.61 27.46
N LEU A 92 28.47 11.35 26.37
CA LEU A 92 29.27 12.53 26.02
C LEU A 92 29.10 13.74 27.00
N LYS A 93 28.00 13.81 27.76
CA LYS A 93 27.87 14.73 28.87
C LYS A 93 28.79 14.35 30.02
N LEU A 94 28.94 13.07 30.27
CA LEU A 94 29.81 12.52 31.32
C LEU A 94 31.29 12.58 30.90
N GLN A 95 31.59 12.33 29.63
CA GLN A 95 32.92 12.26 29.05
C GLN A 95 33.05 13.19 27.82
N PRO A 96 33.00 14.52 27.97
CA PRO A 96 32.97 15.46 26.86
C PRO A 96 34.22 15.45 25.98
N GLY A 97 35.32 14.91 26.48
CA GLY A 97 36.61 14.82 25.79
C GLY A 97 36.76 13.56 24.91
N ASP A 98 35.83 12.59 24.97
CA ASP A 98 35.93 11.41 24.15
C ASP A 98 35.43 11.70 22.70
N TYR A 99 36.43 11.86 21.82
CA TYR A 99 36.16 12.17 20.43
C TYR A 99 35.78 10.93 19.61
N LYS A 100 36.13 9.72 20.06
CA LYS A 100 35.78 8.48 19.35
C LYS A 100 34.30 8.17 19.49
N ASP A 101 33.76 8.24 20.70
CA ASP A 101 32.32 8.05 20.94
C ASP A 101 31.53 9.16 20.25
N ARG A 102 32.09 10.36 20.11
CA ARG A 102 31.49 11.46 19.36
C ARG A 102 31.44 11.17 17.84
N ILE A 103 32.47 10.52 17.29
CA ILE A 103 32.46 10.08 15.88
C ILE A 103 31.36 9.03 15.68
N GLU A 104 31.26 8.04 16.56
CA GLU A 104 30.22 6.99 16.50
C GLU A 104 28.82 7.63 16.58
N MET A 105 28.61 8.55 17.53
CA MET A 105 27.37 9.28 17.63
C MET A 105 27.05 10.08 16.35
N ALA A 106 28.04 10.78 15.76
CA ALA A 106 27.84 11.54 14.53
C ALA A 106 27.46 10.64 13.35
N ASN A 107 28.11 9.48 13.22
CA ASN A 107 27.78 8.48 12.21
C ASN A 107 26.36 7.91 12.41
N LEU A 108 25.99 7.62 13.65
CA LEU A 108 24.68 7.08 13.99
C LEU A 108 23.56 8.09 13.73
N LEU A 109 23.74 9.35 14.15
CA LEU A 109 22.82 10.45 13.85
C LEU A 109 22.65 10.66 12.33
N THR A 110 23.73 10.49 11.57
CA THR A 110 23.69 10.54 10.11
C THR A 110 22.87 9.41 9.53
N ALA A 111 23.08 8.17 10.01
CA ALA A 111 22.34 6.98 9.59
C ALA A 111 20.84 7.06 9.96
N SER A 112 20.52 7.68 11.09
CA SER A 112 19.14 7.94 11.57
C SER A 112 18.51 9.19 10.95
N HIS A 113 19.12 9.81 9.94
CA HIS A 113 18.66 11.04 9.29
C HIS A 113 18.48 12.27 10.22
N ARG A 114 19.05 12.25 11.41
CA ARG A 114 19.07 13.39 12.37
C ARG A 114 20.17 14.39 11.96
N PHE A 115 20.08 14.93 10.75
CA PHE A 115 21.15 15.70 10.11
C PHE A 115 21.57 16.96 10.84
N ALA A 116 20.66 17.65 11.52
CA ALA A 116 20.98 18.86 12.27
C ALA A 116 21.97 18.56 13.44
N GLU A 117 21.68 17.51 14.18
CA GLU A 117 22.48 17.05 15.31
C GLU A 117 23.81 16.43 14.84
N ALA A 118 23.76 15.61 13.79
CA ALA A 118 24.95 15.06 13.15
C ALA A 118 25.91 16.18 12.70
N LYS A 119 25.39 17.25 12.12
CA LYS A 119 26.16 18.41 11.67
C LYS A 119 26.84 19.14 12.85
N GLU A 120 26.13 19.32 13.97
CA GLU A 120 26.68 19.92 15.17
C GLU A 120 27.89 19.13 15.71
N GLN A 121 27.73 17.79 15.85
CA GLN A 121 28.79 16.93 16.34
C GLN A 121 29.97 16.89 15.36
N THR A 122 29.71 16.77 14.06
CA THR A 122 30.75 16.74 13.02
C THR A 122 31.52 18.08 12.96
N GLN A 123 30.85 19.23 13.06
CA GLN A 123 31.53 20.53 13.08
C GLN A 123 32.42 20.72 14.33
N LEU A 124 31.97 20.21 15.48
CA LEU A 124 32.77 20.22 16.69
C LEU A 124 34.01 19.33 16.51
N LEU A 125 33.86 18.15 15.96
CA LEU A 125 34.97 17.22 15.67
C LEU A 125 35.98 17.85 14.72
N LEU A 126 35.57 18.47 13.64
CA LEU A 126 36.46 19.18 12.70
C LEU A 126 37.26 20.32 13.35
N ARG A 127 36.70 20.98 14.38
CA ARG A 127 37.41 22.03 15.12
C ARG A 127 38.48 21.48 16.07
N ILE A 128 38.19 20.36 16.77
CA ILE A 128 39.08 19.78 17.78
C ILE A 128 40.10 18.79 17.22
N ARG A 129 39.79 18.19 16.05
CA ARG A 129 40.62 17.16 15.40
C ARG A 129 40.66 17.36 13.87
N PRO A 130 41.17 18.51 13.37
CA PRO A 130 41.13 18.86 11.93
C PRO A 130 42.02 17.96 11.06
N ASP A 131 42.95 17.21 11.65
CA ASP A 131 43.84 16.28 10.93
C ASP A 131 43.57 14.80 11.24
N ASP A 132 42.37 14.49 11.74
CA ASP A 132 41.98 13.10 11.99
C ASP A 132 41.19 12.54 10.79
N PRO A 133 41.68 11.50 10.09
CA PRO A 133 40.99 10.95 8.92
C PRO A 133 39.60 10.40 9.24
N ALA A 134 39.33 9.92 10.46
CA ALA A 134 38.02 9.41 10.84
C ALA A 134 36.96 10.52 10.95
N VAL A 135 37.40 11.73 11.36
CA VAL A 135 36.53 12.91 11.42
C VAL A 135 36.10 13.35 10.01
N HIS A 136 37.05 13.41 9.07
CA HIS A 136 36.75 13.74 7.69
C HIS A 136 35.89 12.65 7.02
N ALA A 137 36.08 11.37 7.35
CA ALA A 137 35.21 10.28 6.89
C ALA A 137 33.78 10.43 7.40
N ALA A 138 33.58 10.81 8.67
CA ALA A 138 32.26 11.09 9.22
C ALA A 138 31.61 12.35 8.56
N ALA A 139 32.39 13.39 8.27
CA ALA A 139 31.93 14.56 7.55
C ALA A 139 31.49 14.21 6.11
N SER A 140 32.28 13.36 5.42
CA SER A 140 31.93 12.83 4.10
C SER A 140 30.62 12.05 4.13
N ALA A 141 30.42 11.16 5.10
CA ALA A 141 29.20 10.38 5.26
C ALA A 141 27.97 11.30 5.46
N LEU A 142 28.08 12.34 6.29
CA LEU A 142 27.00 13.31 6.49
C LEU A 142 26.67 14.08 5.19
N GLN A 143 27.67 14.56 4.48
CA GLN A 143 27.47 15.26 3.21
C GLN A 143 26.79 14.35 2.17
N ALA A 144 27.23 13.09 2.09
CA ALA A 144 26.64 12.09 1.20
C ALA A 144 25.17 11.79 1.53
N ALA A 145 24.85 11.65 2.82
CA ALA A 145 23.48 11.42 3.28
C ALA A 145 22.54 12.60 3.01
N GLN A 146 23.09 13.82 2.94
CA GLN A 146 22.37 15.04 2.55
C GLN A 146 22.30 15.24 1.02
N GLY A 147 22.85 14.31 0.21
CA GLY A 147 22.89 14.42 -1.25
C GLY A 147 23.97 15.37 -1.80
N ASN A 148 24.80 15.96 -0.93
CA ASN A 148 25.91 16.83 -1.36
C ASN A 148 27.14 15.97 -1.71
N PHE A 149 27.07 15.25 -2.83
CA PHE A 149 28.18 14.39 -3.27
C PHE A 149 29.50 15.14 -3.54
N PRO A 150 29.52 16.35 -4.13
CA PRO A 150 30.77 17.10 -4.29
C PRO A 150 31.45 17.40 -2.93
N GLY A 151 30.69 17.80 -1.92
CA GLY A 151 31.20 18.02 -0.56
C GLY A 151 31.69 16.71 0.08
N ALA A 152 30.97 15.61 -0.10
CA ALA A 152 31.37 14.29 0.39
C ALA A 152 32.68 13.80 -0.25
N ILE A 153 32.87 14.01 -1.55
CA ILE A 153 34.10 13.68 -2.28
C ILE A 153 35.28 14.48 -1.69
N ALA A 154 35.13 15.80 -1.52
CA ALA A 154 36.20 16.63 -0.98
C ALA A 154 36.67 16.19 0.43
N GLU A 155 35.73 15.86 1.31
CA GLU A 155 36.04 15.34 2.65
C GLU A 155 36.67 13.93 2.59
N MET A 156 36.28 13.08 1.65
CA MET A 156 36.87 11.75 1.47
C MET A 156 38.27 11.85 0.87
N GLU A 157 38.54 12.79 -0.05
CA GLU A 157 39.89 13.09 -0.56
C GLU A 157 40.81 13.57 0.57
N ARG A 158 40.28 14.42 1.48
CA ARG A 158 41.03 14.82 2.68
C ARG A 158 41.33 13.63 3.59
N THR A 159 40.38 12.70 3.75
CA THR A 159 40.60 11.45 4.47
C THR A 159 41.76 10.64 3.88
N ILE A 160 41.84 10.57 2.55
CA ILE A 160 42.88 9.83 1.81
C ILE A 160 44.23 10.53 1.91
N GLU A 161 44.27 11.87 1.89
CA GLU A 161 45.51 12.65 2.11
C GLU A 161 46.10 12.38 3.48
N LEU A 162 45.25 12.33 4.53
CA LEU A 162 45.68 12.10 5.90
C LEU A 162 46.07 10.63 6.18
N ALA A 163 45.51 9.69 5.41
CA ALA A 163 45.79 8.27 5.55
C ALA A 163 46.08 7.59 4.18
N PRO A 164 47.17 7.97 3.47
CA PRO A 164 47.40 7.58 2.08
C PRO A 164 47.66 6.09 1.86
N ALA A 165 48.09 5.37 2.89
CA ALA A 165 48.37 3.93 2.82
C ALA A 165 47.09 3.08 2.89
N ARG A 166 45.99 3.62 3.37
CA ARG A 166 44.70 2.89 3.49
C ARG A 166 43.98 2.87 2.15
N TRP A 167 43.51 1.73 1.74
CA TRP A 167 42.73 1.55 0.52
C TRP A 167 41.22 1.74 0.72
N GLU A 168 40.70 1.49 1.92
CA GLU A 168 39.26 1.49 2.22
C GLU A 168 38.59 2.85 1.95
N PRO A 169 39.20 4.00 2.32
CA PRO A 169 38.62 5.30 1.98
C PRO A 169 38.49 5.54 0.48
N ARG A 170 39.40 4.97 -0.34
CA ARG A 170 39.29 5.06 -1.80
C ARG A 170 38.15 4.26 -2.36
N LEU A 171 37.76 3.16 -1.71
CA LEU A 171 36.55 2.41 -2.08
C LEU A 171 35.31 3.28 -1.90
N THR A 172 35.23 3.97 -0.77
CA THR A 172 34.13 4.93 -0.50
C THR A 172 34.16 6.11 -1.51
N LEU A 173 35.34 6.61 -1.85
CA LEU A 173 35.48 7.66 -2.85
C LEU A 173 34.91 7.22 -4.21
N ALA A 174 35.23 5.99 -4.67
CA ALA A 174 34.70 5.47 -5.93
C ALA A 174 33.16 5.40 -5.93
N LEU A 175 32.57 4.94 -4.82
CA LEU A 175 31.10 4.94 -4.66
C LEU A 175 30.49 6.35 -4.73
N LEU A 176 31.14 7.33 -4.09
CA LEU A 176 30.70 8.72 -4.14
C LEU A 176 30.81 9.30 -5.56
N GLN A 177 31.89 8.99 -6.29
CA GLN A 177 32.10 9.39 -7.67
C GLN A 177 31.01 8.81 -8.59
N PHE A 178 30.67 7.54 -8.45
CA PHE A 178 29.55 6.94 -9.20
C PHE A 178 28.23 7.68 -8.91
N ARG A 179 27.93 7.95 -7.64
CA ARG A 179 26.71 8.68 -7.25
C ARG A 179 26.70 10.14 -7.73
N ASN A 180 27.88 10.74 -7.88
CA ASN A 180 28.03 12.11 -8.39
C ASN A 180 28.00 12.19 -9.92
N GLY A 181 27.74 11.07 -10.63
CA GLY A 181 27.75 11.04 -12.09
C GLY A 181 29.13 11.11 -12.73
N GLN A 182 30.17 10.65 -12.02
CA GLN A 182 31.56 10.60 -12.45
C GLN A 182 32.03 9.13 -12.60
N PRO A 183 31.45 8.36 -13.55
CA PRO A 183 31.70 6.92 -13.66
C PRO A 183 33.14 6.59 -14.01
N ASP A 184 33.78 7.37 -14.86
CA ASP A 184 35.18 7.16 -15.30
C ASP A 184 36.16 7.34 -14.12
N ASP A 185 35.91 8.35 -13.28
CA ASP A 185 36.72 8.60 -12.09
C ASP A 185 36.53 7.47 -11.06
N GLY A 186 35.30 6.99 -10.88
CA GLY A 186 34.99 5.87 -10.01
C GLY A 186 35.68 4.58 -10.45
N GLU A 187 35.63 4.24 -11.74
CA GLU A 187 36.34 3.09 -12.31
C GLU A 187 37.86 3.21 -12.12
N ALA A 188 38.43 4.37 -12.46
CA ALA A 188 39.87 4.62 -12.29
C ALA A 188 40.30 4.49 -10.82
N THR A 189 39.47 4.97 -9.90
CA THR A 189 39.73 4.86 -8.45
C THR A 189 39.74 3.40 -8.01
N LEU A 190 38.77 2.57 -8.44
CA LEU A 190 38.73 1.12 -8.11
C LEU A 190 39.91 0.36 -8.69
N VAL A 191 40.27 0.64 -9.94
CA VAL A 191 41.47 0.02 -10.58
C VAL A 191 42.74 0.36 -9.78
N LYS A 192 42.88 1.60 -9.31
CA LYS A 192 43.97 2.01 -8.45
C LYS A 192 43.97 1.29 -7.10
N VAL A 193 42.81 1.10 -6.49
CA VAL A 193 42.67 0.33 -5.23
C VAL A 193 43.09 -1.11 -5.42
N ILE A 194 42.67 -1.75 -6.52
CA ILE A 194 43.06 -3.13 -6.87
C ILE A 194 44.57 -3.27 -7.05
N ALA A 195 45.20 -2.25 -7.66
CA ALA A 195 46.66 -2.21 -7.81
C ALA A 195 47.40 -2.02 -6.47
N MET A 196 46.83 -1.22 -5.55
CA MET A 196 47.38 -1.01 -4.21
C MET A 196 47.21 -2.25 -3.29
N SER A 197 46.11 -2.94 -3.42
CA SER A 197 45.76 -4.11 -2.60
C SER A 197 45.24 -5.26 -3.47
N PRO A 198 46.10 -5.99 -4.18
CA PRO A 198 45.70 -7.04 -5.11
C PRO A 198 44.93 -8.21 -4.46
N SER A 199 45.10 -8.40 -3.14
CA SER A 199 44.42 -9.44 -2.36
C SER A 199 43.11 -8.99 -1.73
N ALA A 200 42.67 -7.74 -1.95
CA ALA A 200 41.37 -7.27 -1.45
C ALA A 200 40.24 -7.75 -2.38
N VAL A 201 39.23 -8.41 -1.80
CA VAL A 201 38.02 -8.90 -2.50
C VAL A 201 37.05 -7.76 -2.79
N PRO A 202 36.68 -6.86 -1.84
CA PRO A 202 35.61 -5.88 -2.02
C PRO A 202 35.79 -4.94 -3.23
N PRO A 203 37.01 -4.44 -3.55
CA PRO A 203 37.16 -3.57 -4.74
C PRO A 203 36.85 -4.27 -6.04
N ARG A 204 37.17 -5.57 -6.15
CA ARG A 204 36.88 -6.36 -7.36
C ARG A 204 35.39 -6.66 -7.48
N THR A 205 34.75 -7.00 -6.38
CA THR A 205 33.30 -7.22 -6.33
C THR A 205 32.56 -5.96 -6.74
N LEU A 206 32.96 -4.79 -6.21
CA LEU A 206 32.36 -3.51 -6.58
C LEU A 206 32.60 -3.14 -8.05
N LEU A 207 33.81 -3.39 -8.58
CA LEU A 207 34.10 -3.15 -10.00
C LEU A 207 33.30 -4.11 -10.88
N GLY A 208 33.11 -5.37 -10.46
CA GLY A 208 32.23 -6.33 -11.14
C GLY A 208 30.79 -5.85 -11.20
N ASN A 209 30.24 -5.37 -10.08
CA ASN A 209 28.90 -4.81 -10.02
C ASN A 209 28.75 -3.56 -10.94
N TYR A 210 29.77 -2.68 -10.94
CA TYR A 210 29.79 -1.52 -11.83
C TYR A 210 29.80 -1.93 -13.30
N TYR A 211 30.61 -2.91 -13.70
CA TYR A 211 30.63 -3.41 -15.07
C TYR A 211 29.30 -4.07 -15.45
N GLN A 212 28.68 -4.83 -14.56
CA GLN A 212 27.36 -5.43 -14.77
C GLN A 212 26.29 -4.35 -15.04
N SER A 213 26.22 -3.31 -14.21
CA SER A 213 25.24 -2.23 -14.39
C SER A 213 25.42 -1.43 -15.67
N ASN A 214 26.62 -1.46 -16.25
CA ASN A 214 26.95 -0.83 -17.56
C ASN A 214 26.96 -1.84 -18.71
N HIS A 215 26.35 -3.03 -18.56
CA HIS A 215 26.27 -4.10 -19.56
C HIS A 215 27.63 -4.61 -20.08
N ARG A 216 28.73 -4.38 -19.34
CA ARG A 216 30.07 -4.88 -19.60
C ARG A 216 30.24 -6.26 -18.95
N PHE A 217 29.43 -7.20 -19.38
CA PHE A 217 29.25 -8.51 -18.70
C PHE A 217 30.52 -9.34 -18.63
N LYS A 218 31.34 -9.36 -19.69
CA LYS A 218 32.61 -10.12 -19.70
C LYS A 218 33.61 -9.60 -18.67
N GLU A 219 33.73 -8.29 -18.56
CA GLU A 219 34.60 -7.67 -17.58
C GLU A 219 34.06 -7.89 -16.15
N ALA A 220 32.74 -7.85 -15.96
CA ALA A 220 32.09 -8.14 -14.69
C ALA A 220 32.41 -9.58 -14.24
N GLU A 221 32.20 -10.56 -15.13
CA GLU A 221 32.49 -11.98 -14.85
C GLU A 221 33.96 -12.18 -14.45
N GLN A 222 34.88 -11.54 -15.17
CA GLN A 222 36.31 -11.63 -14.87
C GLN A 222 36.62 -11.11 -13.46
N GLN A 223 36.00 -9.99 -13.04
CA GLN A 223 36.22 -9.43 -11.70
C GLN A 223 35.66 -10.34 -10.61
N PHE A 224 34.45 -10.87 -10.77
CA PHE A 224 33.87 -11.80 -9.80
C PHE A 224 34.68 -13.08 -9.68
N ARG A 225 35.12 -13.68 -10.80
CA ARG A 225 35.98 -14.88 -10.77
C ARG A 225 37.33 -14.61 -10.10
N ASN A 226 37.94 -13.45 -10.38
CA ASN A 226 39.19 -13.05 -9.74
C ASN A 226 38.99 -12.84 -8.23
N ALA A 227 37.86 -12.27 -7.79
CA ALA A 227 37.51 -12.11 -6.38
C ALA A 227 37.34 -13.47 -5.68
N MET A 228 36.63 -14.42 -6.32
CA MET A 228 36.46 -15.79 -5.85
C MET A 228 37.79 -16.56 -5.74
N ALA A 229 38.74 -16.28 -6.64
CA ALA A 229 40.07 -16.91 -6.61
C ALA A 229 40.96 -16.37 -5.45
N ILE A 230 40.70 -15.14 -4.98
CA ILE A 230 41.41 -14.55 -3.84
C ILE A 230 40.87 -15.11 -2.52
N ASP A 231 39.55 -15.13 -2.36
CA ASP A 231 38.92 -15.71 -1.19
C ASP A 231 37.72 -16.56 -1.61
N ALA A 232 37.92 -17.86 -1.57
CA ALA A 232 36.89 -18.84 -1.89
C ALA A 232 35.82 -18.96 -0.79
N THR A 233 36.03 -18.34 0.39
CA THR A 233 35.09 -18.36 1.52
C THR A 233 34.18 -17.15 1.57
N ASP A 234 34.44 -16.13 0.75
CA ASP A 234 33.56 -14.96 0.58
C ASP A 234 32.43 -15.30 -0.40
N PHE A 235 31.21 -15.19 0.06
CA PHE A 235 30.00 -15.45 -0.75
C PHE A 235 29.66 -14.32 -1.71
N GLU A 236 30.00 -13.06 -1.39
CA GLU A 236 29.61 -11.88 -2.16
C GLU A 236 29.99 -11.92 -3.65
N PRO A 237 31.21 -12.35 -4.04
CA PRO A 237 31.55 -12.49 -5.46
C PRO A 237 30.70 -13.55 -6.19
N ARG A 238 30.29 -14.64 -5.50
CA ARG A 238 29.40 -15.65 -6.08
C ARG A 238 27.99 -15.11 -6.28
N ARG A 239 27.50 -14.34 -5.32
CA ARG A 239 26.21 -13.64 -5.42
C ARG A 239 26.22 -12.66 -6.60
N GLY A 240 27.31 -11.91 -6.75
CA GLY A 240 27.51 -11.01 -7.89
C GLY A 240 27.51 -11.76 -9.23
N LEU A 241 28.22 -12.89 -9.32
CA LEU A 241 28.27 -13.72 -10.52
C LEU A 241 26.90 -14.33 -10.87
N ALA A 242 26.14 -14.78 -9.88
CA ALA A 242 24.79 -15.28 -10.11
C ALA A 242 23.84 -14.17 -10.60
N SER A 243 23.93 -12.98 -10.00
CA SER A 243 23.19 -11.79 -10.45
C SER A 243 23.53 -11.39 -11.89
N LEU A 244 24.82 -11.49 -12.26
CA LEU A 244 25.28 -11.25 -13.61
C LEU A 244 24.63 -12.21 -14.61
N TYR A 245 24.62 -13.52 -14.33
CA TYR A 245 23.98 -14.49 -15.23
C TYR A 245 22.47 -14.29 -15.34
N VAL A 246 21.79 -13.86 -14.25
CA VAL A 246 20.38 -13.43 -14.34
C VAL A 246 20.22 -12.24 -15.30
N ALA A 247 21.11 -11.26 -15.22
CA ALA A 247 21.08 -10.09 -16.13
C ALA A 247 21.37 -10.44 -17.59
N GLU A 248 22.18 -11.49 -17.84
CA GLU A 248 22.42 -12.03 -19.18
C GLU A 248 21.27 -12.93 -19.69
N GLY A 249 20.32 -13.28 -18.81
CA GLY A 249 19.21 -14.21 -19.12
C GLY A 249 19.57 -15.68 -18.98
N ASP A 250 20.81 -16.01 -18.55
CA ASP A 250 21.26 -17.38 -18.29
C ASP A 250 20.87 -17.84 -16.87
N LYS A 251 19.59 -18.15 -16.71
CA LYS A 251 19.04 -18.63 -15.43
C LYS A 251 19.68 -19.95 -14.97
N ALA A 252 20.10 -20.81 -15.91
CA ALA A 252 20.70 -22.11 -15.57
C ALA A 252 22.09 -21.93 -14.95
N ALA A 253 22.91 -21.03 -15.51
CA ALA A 253 24.22 -20.72 -14.95
C ALA A 253 24.07 -20.04 -13.57
N ALA A 254 23.11 -19.16 -13.40
CA ALA A 254 22.84 -18.51 -12.12
C ALA A 254 22.43 -19.53 -11.04
N GLU A 255 21.51 -20.44 -11.36
CA GLU A 255 21.09 -21.53 -10.45
C GLU A 255 22.28 -22.42 -10.05
N GLN A 256 23.11 -22.81 -11.02
CA GLN A 256 24.30 -23.62 -10.76
C GLN A 256 25.29 -22.95 -9.80
N VAL A 257 25.54 -21.64 -9.99
CA VAL A 257 26.45 -20.88 -9.10
C VAL A 257 25.92 -20.85 -7.67
N LEU A 258 24.60 -20.60 -7.49
CA LEU A 258 23.98 -20.53 -6.17
C LEU A 258 23.89 -21.92 -5.50
N GLN A 259 23.57 -22.98 -6.24
CA GLN A 259 23.56 -24.36 -5.71
C GLN A 259 24.96 -24.81 -5.31
N GLN A 260 25.98 -24.45 -6.10
CA GLN A 260 27.39 -24.73 -5.71
C GLN A 260 27.76 -23.95 -4.44
N ALA A 261 27.31 -22.69 -4.31
CA ALA A 261 27.52 -21.92 -3.09
C ALA A 261 26.84 -22.57 -1.88
N GLN A 262 25.61 -23.10 -2.04
CA GLN A 262 24.92 -23.83 -0.96
C GLN A 262 25.72 -25.10 -0.52
N HIS A 263 26.27 -25.83 -1.48
CA HIS A 263 27.12 -26.97 -1.16
C HIS A 263 28.39 -26.54 -0.41
N ASP A 264 29.02 -25.43 -0.84
CA ASP A 264 30.29 -24.95 -0.25
C ASP A 264 30.08 -24.28 1.13
N PHE A 265 28.90 -23.71 1.37
CA PHE A 265 28.52 -22.96 2.59
C PHE A 265 27.21 -23.45 3.20
N PRO A 266 27.10 -24.70 3.64
CA PRO A 266 25.86 -25.36 4.02
C PRO A 266 25.13 -24.71 5.24
N HIS A 267 25.80 -23.82 5.98
CA HIS A 267 25.24 -23.13 7.16
C HIS A 267 25.26 -21.61 7.03
N ASN A 268 25.52 -21.08 5.83
CA ASN A 268 25.50 -19.65 5.60
C ASN A 268 24.08 -19.19 5.23
N PRO A 269 23.39 -18.41 6.08
CA PRO A 269 22.03 -17.95 5.80
C PRO A 269 21.91 -17.16 4.50
N ASP A 270 22.91 -16.34 4.15
CA ASP A 270 22.88 -15.49 2.97
C ASP A 270 22.80 -16.29 1.66
N VAL A 271 23.34 -17.49 1.65
CA VAL A 271 23.27 -18.41 0.50
C VAL A 271 21.86 -18.93 0.30
N PHE A 272 21.20 -19.39 1.39
CA PHE A 272 19.81 -19.85 1.33
C PHE A 272 18.87 -18.70 0.92
N LEU A 273 19.11 -17.51 1.47
CA LEU A 273 18.33 -16.32 1.10
C LEU A 273 18.51 -15.96 -0.38
N ALA A 274 19.76 -16.01 -0.88
CA ALA A 274 20.03 -15.70 -2.28
C ALA A 274 19.38 -16.72 -3.23
N LEU A 275 19.45 -18.01 -2.89
CA LEU A 275 18.85 -19.07 -3.69
C LEU A 275 17.31 -19.03 -3.63
N SER A 276 16.75 -18.77 -2.46
CA SER A 276 15.31 -18.60 -2.31
C SER A 276 14.79 -17.38 -3.11
N ASN A 277 15.48 -16.24 -3.01
CA ASN A 277 15.13 -15.04 -3.78
C ASN A 277 15.25 -15.28 -5.29
N PHE A 278 16.28 -16.02 -5.72
CA PHE A 278 16.43 -16.40 -7.13
C PHE A 278 15.22 -17.23 -7.61
N TYR A 279 14.81 -18.24 -6.86
CA TYR A 279 13.65 -19.05 -7.21
C TYR A 279 12.35 -18.23 -7.18
N PHE A 280 12.16 -17.39 -6.16
CA PHE A 280 10.97 -16.55 -6.03
C PHE A 280 10.82 -15.60 -7.24
N THR A 281 11.90 -14.90 -7.60
CA THR A 281 11.89 -13.96 -8.75
C THR A 281 11.67 -14.65 -10.11
N ASN A 282 12.05 -15.92 -10.20
CA ASN A 282 11.82 -16.72 -11.42
C ASN A 282 10.45 -17.43 -11.45
N GLY A 283 9.62 -17.27 -10.42
CA GLY A 283 8.29 -17.88 -10.32
C GLY A 283 8.28 -19.30 -9.75
N ASP A 284 9.45 -19.85 -9.37
CA ASP A 284 9.60 -21.18 -8.76
C ASP A 284 9.31 -21.13 -7.26
N THR A 285 8.09 -20.70 -6.91
CA THR A 285 7.70 -20.43 -5.51
C THR A 285 7.86 -21.63 -4.58
N ASP A 286 7.64 -22.85 -5.06
CA ASP A 286 7.80 -24.05 -4.26
C ASP A 286 9.26 -24.30 -3.88
N LYS A 287 10.20 -24.07 -4.80
CA LYS A 287 11.63 -24.14 -4.50
C LYS A 287 12.05 -23.04 -3.53
N ALA A 288 11.53 -21.81 -3.72
CA ALA A 288 11.82 -20.70 -2.81
C ALA A 288 11.40 -21.02 -1.37
N VAL A 289 10.19 -21.54 -1.20
CA VAL A 289 9.68 -21.97 0.11
C VAL A 289 10.52 -23.13 0.69
N ALA A 290 10.96 -24.07 -0.14
CA ALA A 290 11.79 -25.20 0.31
C ALA A 290 13.14 -24.73 0.87
N GLU A 291 13.81 -23.76 0.22
CA GLU A 291 15.07 -23.18 0.69
C GLU A 291 14.92 -22.43 2.01
N TYR A 292 13.87 -21.60 2.14
CA TYR A 292 13.59 -20.93 3.42
C TYR A 292 13.26 -21.91 4.54
N ASN A 293 12.47 -22.94 4.23
CA ASN A 293 12.18 -23.99 5.20
C ASN A 293 13.45 -24.72 5.64
N ALA A 294 14.37 -25.03 4.72
CA ALA A 294 15.66 -25.65 5.06
C ALA A 294 16.47 -24.75 6.00
N LEU A 295 16.53 -23.45 5.74
CA LEU A 295 17.19 -22.48 6.61
C LEU A 295 16.53 -22.39 8.00
N TYR A 296 15.19 -22.37 8.06
CA TYR A 296 14.43 -22.38 9.31
C TYR A 296 14.70 -23.65 10.12
N GLN A 297 14.78 -24.84 9.47
CA GLN A 297 15.11 -26.09 10.15
C GLN A 297 16.55 -26.14 10.66
N ASP A 298 17.52 -25.52 9.97
CA ASP A 298 18.91 -25.38 10.43
C ASP A 298 19.02 -24.45 11.66
N ARG A 299 18.12 -23.44 11.75
CA ARG A 299 18.17 -22.39 12.79
C ARG A 299 16.78 -22.11 13.41
N PRO A 300 16.18 -23.11 14.06
CA PRO A 300 14.79 -22.98 14.54
C PRO A 300 14.62 -22.01 15.71
N ALA A 301 15.71 -21.56 16.34
CA ALA A 301 15.68 -20.56 17.41
C ALA A 301 15.91 -19.12 16.92
N ASP A 302 16.16 -18.94 15.63
CA ASP A 302 16.39 -17.62 15.04
C ASP A 302 15.05 -17.01 14.61
N LEU A 303 14.47 -16.19 15.49
CA LEU A 303 13.19 -15.52 15.26
C LEU A 303 13.19 -14.64 13.99
N GLN A 304 14.34 -14.07 13.61
CA GLN A 304 14.42 -13.24 12.41
C GLN A 304 14.27 -14.09 11.13
N ILE A 305 14.86 -15.26 11.12
CA ILE A 305 14.69 -16.22 10.00
C ILE A 305 13.24 -16.71 9.94
N GLU A 306 12.65 -17.03 11.10
CA GLU A 306 11.23 -17.44 11.18
C GLU A 306 10.29 -16.36 10.65
N LYS A 307 10.47 -15.10 11.05
CA LYS A 307 9.66 -13.95 10.58
C LYS A 307 9.79 -13.74 9.07
N LYS A 308 11.01 -13.81 8.52
CA LYS A 308 11.22 -13.71 7.06
C LYS A 308 10.60 -14.89 6.31
N TYR A 309 10.65 -16.10 6.87
CA TYR A 309 9.97 -17.25 6.29
C TYR A 309 8.46 -17.08 6.28
N ILE A 310 7.87 -16.59 7.35
CA ILE A 310 6.44 -16.24 7.42
C ILE A 310 6.08 -15.21 6.34
N GLN A 311 6.89 -14.17 6.17
CA GLN A 311 6.68 -13.14 5.16
C GLN A 311 6.65 -13.74 3.74
N LEU A 312 7.59 -14.61 3.40
CA LEU A 312 7.59 -15.34 2.13
C LEU A 312 6.32 -16.19 1.97
N LEU A 313 5.94 -16.95 3.01
CA LEU A 313 4.73 -17.78 2.99
C LEU A 313 3.46 -16.97 2.71
N ILE A 314 3.35 -15.78 3.30
CA ILE A 314 2.24 -14.84 3.05
C ILE A 314 2.26 -14.37 1.58
N GLN A 315 3.42 -13.97 1.07
CA GLN A 315 3.57 -13.52 -0.32
C GLN A 315 3.17 -14.59 -1.33
N VAL A 316 3.51 -15.86 -1.06
CA VAL A 316 3.13 -16.98 -1.94
C VAL A 316 1.77 -17.61 -1.57
N LYS A 317 1.01 -16.99 -0.67
CA LYS A 317 -0.34 -17.40 -0.22
C LYS A 317 -0.39 -18.78 0.44
N ARG A 318 0.70 -19.21 1.09
CA ARG A 318 0.76 -20.45 1.90
C ARG A 318 0.30 -20.15 3.35
N TYR A 319 -0.91 -19.63 3.47
CA TYR A 319 -1.46 -19.10 4.74
C TYR A 319 -1.55 -20.14 5.85
N ASP A 320 -1.79 -21.42 5.55
CA ASP A 320 -1.90 -22.47 6.59
C ASP A 320 -0.60 -22.63 7.39
N VAL A 321 0.55 -22.64 6.70
CA VAL A 321 1.86 -22.75 7.35
C VAL A 321 2.20 -21.44 8.05
N ALA A 322 1.99 -20.29 7.40
CA ALA A 322 2.25 -18.97 7.99
C ALA A 322 1.46 -18.79 9.29
N ARG A 323 0.18 -19.12 9.30
CA ARG A 323 -0.71 -18.99 10.47
C ARG A 323 -0.25 -19.83 11.65
N ARG A 324 0.24 -21.04 11.39
CA ARG A 324 0.81 -21.90 12.45
C ARG A 324 2.03 -21.25 13.10
N LEU A 325 3.00 -20.79 12.30
CA LEU A 325 4.21 -20.15 12.80
C LEU A 325 3.91 -18.84 13.54
N VAL A 326 3.04 -17.99 12.99
CA VAL A 326 2.56 -16.77 13.66
C VAL A 326 1.94 -17.09 15.02
N ASN A 327 1.12 -18.14 15.12
CA ASN A 327 0.51 -18.53 16.38
C ASN A 327 1.55 -19.05 17.39
N GLU A 328 2.63 -19.68 16.93
CA GLU A 328 3.74 -20.11 17.81
C GLU A 328 4.47 -18.89 18.38
N ILE A 329 4.78 -17.89 17.57
CA ILE A 329 5.37 -16.62 18.04
C ILE A 329 4.43 -15.92 19.04
N LEU A 330 3.15 -15.74 18.70
CA LEU A 330 2.17 -15.07 19.57
C LEU A 330 1.85 -15.84 20.86
N LYS A 331 2.07 -17.15 20.88
CA LYS A 331 1.98 -17.96 22.11
C LYS A 331 3.16 -17.70 23.04
N ALA A 332 4.33 -17.42 22.50
CA ALA A 332 5.53 -17.09 23.27
C ALA A 332 5.52 -15.62 23.70
N ASP A 333 5.14 -14.74 22.80
CA ASP A 333 4.97 -13.29 23.02
C ASP A 333 3.70 -12.80 22.32
N ALA A 334 2.64 -12.60 23.09
CA ALA A 334 1.35 -12.15 22.58
C ALA A 334 1.36 -10.70 22.03
N GLY A 335 2.40 -9.94 22.34
CA GLY A 335 2.60 -8.56 21.93
C GLY A 335 3.64 -8.40 20.81
N ASP A 336 4.09 -9.48 20.15
CA ASP A 336 5.04 -9.35 19.03
C ASP A 336 4.36 -8.63 17.85
N ASP A 337 4.81 -7.40 17.60
CA ASP A 337 4.22 -6.49 16.60
C ASP A 337 4.25 -7.07 15.18
N ASP A 338 5.35 -7.72 14.77
CA ASP A 338 5.46 -8.31 13.44
C ASP A 338 4.50 -9.47 13.26
N ALA A 339 4.39 -10.34 14.28
CA ALA A 339 3.47 -11.47 14.24
C ALA A 339 2.00 -11.02 14.22
N LEU A 340 1.66 -9.94 14.95
CA LEU A 340 0.34 -9.31 14.90
C LEU A 340 0.06 -8.71 13.51
N LEU A 341 1.07 -8.06 12.90
CA LEU A 341 0.99 -7.53 11.54
C LEU A 341 0.75 -8.65 10.52
N TYR A 342 1.53 -9.74 10.56
CA TYR A 342 1.35 -10.91 9.69
C TYR A 342 -0.04 -11.55 9.84
N ARG A 343 -0.52 -11.68 11.08
CA ARG A 343 -1.88 -12.16 11.35
C ARG A 343 -2.93 -11.28 10.69
N SER A 344 -2.78 -9.98 10.82
CA SER A 344 -3.72 -9.01 10.24
C SER A 344 -3.71 -9.03 8.71
N GLN A 345 -2.55 -9.19 8.07
CA GLN A 345 -2.46 -9.38 6.62
C GLN A 345 -3.22 -10.62 6.15
N MET A 346 -3.10 -11.74 6.87
CA MET A 346 -3.85 -12.95 6.56
C MET A 346 -5.36 -12.77 6.81
N GLN A 347 -5.77 -12.09 7.88
CA GLN A 347 -7.17 -11.74 8.15
C GLN A 347 -7.77 -10.87 7.02
N ILE A 348 -7.01 -9.88 6.53
CA ILE A 348 -7.43 -9.07 5.38
C ILE A 348 -7.65 -9.94 4.14
N SER A 349 -6.77 -10.91 3.90
CA SER A 349 -6.90 -11.85 2.76
C SER A 349 -8.08 -12.81 2.92
N ASP A 350 -8.43 -13.19 4.15
CA ASP A 350 -9.58 -14.07 4.44
C ASP A 350 -10.92 -13.31 4.39
N GLY A 351 -10.88 -11.97 4.34
CA GLY A 351 -12.08 -11.12 4.41
C GLY A 351 -12.48 -10.71 5.84
N ASP A 352 -11.72 -11.10 6.86
CA ASP A 352 -11.96 -10.78 8.26
C ASP A 352 -11.46 -9.37 8.60
N ILE A 353 -11.92 -8.37 7.81
CA ILE A 353 -11.39 -7.01 7.83
C ILE A 353 -11.57 -6.30 9.18
N ALA A 354 -12.70 -6.57 9.88
CA ALA A 354 -12.98 -5.96 11.17
C ALA A 354 -11.98 -6.40 12.24
N ASP A 355 -11.68 -7.70 12.29
CA ASP A 355 -10.73 -8.27 13.24
C ASP A 355 -9.29 -7.80 12.94
N ALA A 356 -8.94 -7.70 11.67
CA ALA A 356 -7.66 -7.13 11.23
C ALA A 356 -7.50 -5.68 11.70
N ALA A 357 -8.50 -4.83 11.46
CA ALA A 357 -8.48 -3.44 11.89
C ALA A 357 -8.36 -3.30 13.42
N GLN A 358 -9.09 -4.13 14.19
CA GLN A 358 -8.99 -4.12 15.65
C GLN A 358 -7.60 -4.54 16.14
N THR A 359 -7.00 -5.56 15.53
CA THR A 359 -5.64 -6.01 15.86
C THR A 359 -4.63 -4.90 15.58
N LEU A 360 -4.70 -4.28 14.39
CA LEU A 360 -3.79 -3.22 13.97
C LEU A 360 -3.94 -1.95 14.81
N GLN A 361 -5.16 -1.59 15.26
CA GLN A 361 -5.37 -0.51 16.21
C GLN A 361 -4.64 -0.75 17.53
N SER A 362 -4.57 -2.00 18.00
CA SER A 362 -3.80 -2.35 19.21
C SER A 362 -2.30 -2.18 18.96
N VAL A 363 -1.79 -2.66 17.81
CA VAL A 363 -0.37 -2.52 17.44
C VAL A 363 0.03 -1.05 17.36
N VAL A 364 -0.73 -0.22 16.65
CA VAL A 364 -0.47 1.22 16.52
C VAL A 364 -0.51 1.94 17.88
N LYS A 365 -1.40 1.51 18.79
CA LYS A 365 -1.48 2.09 20.13
C LYS A 365 -0.24 1.78 20.99
N GLU A 366 0.30 0.57 20.90
CA GLU A 366 1.46 0.12 21.67
C GLU A 366 2.78 0.53 21.02
N ALA A 367 2.83 0.52 19.68
CA ALA A 367 3.97 0.92 18.87
C ALA A 367 3.61 2.08 17.91
N PRO A 368 3.39 3.31 18.38
CA PRO A 368 2.90 4.44 17.58
C PRO A 368 3.91 4.92 16.51
N ASN A 369 5.14 4.44 16.56
CA ASN A 369 6.18 4.75 15.57
C ASN A 369 6.37 3.62 14.53
N ASN A 370 5.49 2.61 14.52
CA ASN A 370 5.54 1.53 13.54
C ASN A 370 4.84 1.95 12.23
N SER A 371 5.62 2.36 11.23
CA SER A 371 5.11 2.83 9.94
C SER A 371 4.33 1.75 9.18
N GLU A 372 4.76 0.49 9.27
CA GLU A 372 4.10 -0.64 8.58
C GLU A 372 2.75 -0.97 9.20
N ALA A 373 2.63 -0.84 10.54
CA ALA A 373 1.37 -1.02 11.23
C ALA A 373 0.34 0.07 10.87
N HIS A 374 0.78 1.33 10.77
CA HIS A 374 -0.06 2.43 10.27
C HIS A 374 -0.51 2.19 8.83
N TYR A 375 0.41 1.77 7.96
CA TYR A 375 0.05 1.42 6.58
C TYR A 375 -1.00 0.30 6.52
N ALA A 376 -0.76 -0.80 7.23
CA ALA A 376 -1.69 -1.94 7.25
C ALA A 376 -3.05 -1.58 7.85
N LEU A 377 -3.08 -0.71 8.89
CA LEU A 377 -4.33 -0.20 9.45
C LEU A 377 -5.09 0.65 8.42
N GLY A 378 -4.40 1.49 7.67
CA GLY A 378 -4.98 2.24 6.56
C GLY A 378 -5.63 1.30 5.53
N VAL A 379 -4.94 0.24 5.10
CA VAL A 379 -5.50 -0.76 4.18
C VAL A 379 -6.77 -1.44 4.74
N ALA A 380 -6.77 -1.78 6.03
CA ALA A 380 -7.94 -2.39 6.66
C ALA A 380 -9.12 -1.41 6.77
N LEU A 381 -8.86 -0.14 7.07
CA LEU A 381 -9.88 0.92 7.15
C LEU A 381 -10.49 1.23 5.78
N ASP A 382 -9.67 1.29 4.74
CA ASP A 382 -10.13 1.52 3.38
C ASP A 382 -11.04 0.40 2.90
N LYS A 383 -10.68 -0.85 3.13
CA LYS A 383 -11.53 -2.01 2.86
C LYS A 383 -12.85 -2.01 3.65
N GLN A 384 -12.94 -1.27 4.76
CA GLN A 384 -14.18 -1.01 5.49
C GLN A 384 -14.98 0.18 4.95
N GLY A 385 -14.46 0.90 3.95
CA GLY A 385 -15.05 2.11 3.38
C GLY A 385 -14.79 3.38 4.21
N PHE A 386 -13.82 3.37 5.11
CA PHE A 386 -13.40 4.54 5.89
C PHE A 386 -12.18 5.23 5.27
N THR A 387 -12.27 5.58 3.98
CA THR A 387 -11.14 6.07 3.18
C THR A 387 -10.48 7.31 3.78
N ASP A 388 -11.23 8.29 4.32
CA ASP A 388 -10.65 9.46 4.99
C ASP A 388 -9.74 9.09 6.19
N ARG A 389 -10.13 8.05 6.94
CA ARG A 389 -9.33 7.56 8.06
C ARG A 389 -8.11 6.77 7.58
N ALA A 390 -8.29 5.98 6.53
CA ALA A 390 -7.21 5.24 5.88
C ALA A 390 -6.10 6.17 5.39
N GLU A 391 -6.47 7.27 4.71
CA GLU A 391 -5.52 8.29 4.30
C GLU A 391 -4.77 8.93 5.49
N GLY A 392 -5.45 9.16 6.61
CA GLY A 392 -4.83 9.65 7.84
C GLY A 392 -3.73 8.72 8.33
N GLU A 393 -3.98 7.41 8.33
CA GLU A 393 -3.02 6.39 8.73
C GLU A 393 -1.86 6.25 7.72
N TRP A 394 -2.12 6.32 6.40
CA TRP A 394 -1.07 6.29 5.38
C TRP A 394 -0.15 7.52 5.44
N ARG A 395 -0.72 8.72 5.67
CA ARG A 395 0.09 9.94 5.91
C ARG A 395 0.92 9.82 7.19
N GLN A 396 0.39 9.20 8.25
CA GLN A 396 1.17 8.92 9.45
C GLN A 396 2.30 7.92 9.17
N ALA A 397 2.04 6.85 8.42
CA ALA A 397 3.05 5.90 7.97
C ALA A 397 4.21 6.61 7.24
N LEU A 398 3.88 7.51 6.30
CA LEU A 398 4.87 8.29 5.54
C LEU A 398 5.59 9.34 6.39
N SER A 399 4.96 9.90 7.43
CA SER A 399 5.64 10.80 8.36
C SER A 399 6.73 10.06 9.16
N LEU A 400 6.53 8.77 9.43
CA LEU A 400 7.47 7.90 10.13
C LEU A 400 8.51 7.31 9.17
N ASN A 401 8.10 6.88 7.99
CA ASN A 401 8.96 6.36 6.93
C ASN A 401 8.62 7.00 5.57
N PRO A 402 9.28 8.11 5.20
CA PRO A 402 9.03 8.82 3.93
C PRO A 402 9.37 8.02 2.65
N ASN A 403 9.94 6.82 2.81
CA ASN A 403 10.29 5.95 1.69
C ASN A 403 9.37 4.73 1.58
N LEU A 404 8.26 4.71 2.31
CA LEU A 404 7.29 3.61 2.27
C LEU A 404 6.45 3.71 0.99
N LEU A 405 6.91 3.02 -0.05
CA LEU A 405 6.33 3.04 -1.39
C LEU A 405 4.85 2.64 -1.41
N ASP A 406 4.51 1.60 -0.65
CA ASP A 406 3.14 1.07 -0.60
C ASP A 406 2.13 2.09 -0.05
N ALA A 407 2.56 2.93 0.90
CA ALA A 407 1.71 3.98 1.45
C ALA A 407 1.50 5.14 0.45
N GLU A 408 2.53 5.51 -0.32
CA GLU A 408 2.38 6.49 -1.41
C GLU A 408 1.48 5.96 -2.53
N SER A 409 1.63 4.68 -2.89
CA SER A 409 0.74 4.05 -3.88
C SER A 409 -0.71 4.03 -3.41
N ALA A 410 -0.95 3.68 -2.13
CA ALA A 410 -2.29 3.68 -1.55
C ALA A 410 -2.93 5.09 -1.55
N LEU A 411 -2.16 6.14 -1.26
CA LEU A 411 -2.63 7.53 -1.37
C LEU A 411 -2.94 7.92 -2.82
N ALA A 412 -2.13 7.46 -3.79
CA ALA A 412 -2.39 7.71 -5.20
C ALA A 412 -3.69 7.02 -5.67
N ASP A 413 -3.92 5.79 -5.25
CA ASP A 413 -5.14 5.03 -5.57
C ASP A 413 -6.37 5.70 -4.96
N ALA A 414 -6.32 6.10 -3.69
CA ALA A 414 -7.40 6.81 -3.02
C ALA A 414 -7.70 8.16 -3.68
N ALA A 415 -6.67 8.93 -4.05
CA ALA A 415 -6.83 10.19 -4.75
C ALA A 415 -7.47 10.00 -6.14
N MET A 416 -7.13 8.92 -6.83
CA MET A 416 -7.72 8.58 -8.12
C MET A 416 -9.20 8.21 -7.98
N GLU A 417 -9.55 7.39 -6.98
CA GLU A 417 -10.95 7.01 -6.71
C GLU A 417 -11.83 8.20 -6.31
N GLN A 418 -11.28 9.14 -5.54
CA GLN A 418 -11.97 10.36 -5.12
C GLN A 418 -12.01 11.45 -6.21
N GLY A 419 -11.23 11.29 -7.27
CA GLY A 419 -11.08 12.31 -8.32
C GLY A 419 -10.26 13.53 -7.87
N ASP A 420 -9.47 13.42 -6.79
CA ASP A 420 -8.56 14.48 -6.36
C ASP A 420 -7.25 14.41 -7.16
N MET A 421 -7.29 15.08 -8.32
CA MET A 421 -6.16 15.07 -9.25
C MET A 421 -4.93 15.81 -8.72
N ASN A 422 -5.08 16.73 -7.76
CA ASN A 422 -3.95 17.41 -7.15
C ASN A 422 -3.24 16.47 -6.15
N ALA A 423 -3.99 15.78 -5.31
CA ALA A 423 -3.42 14.77 -4.41
C ALA A 423 -2.75 13.63 -5.20
N LEU A 424 -3.36 13.18 -6.31
CA LEU A 424 -2.77 12.19 -7.22
C LEU A 424 -1.44 12.69 -7.80
N GLN A 425 -1.34 13.97 -8.17
CA GLN A 425 -0.11 14.56 -8.70
C GLN A 425 1.00 14.58 -7.66
N ASP A 426 0.66 14.93 -6.41
CA ASP A 426 1.62 14.98 -5.30
C ASP A 426 2.17 13.56 -4.99
N ALA A 427 1.30 12.56 -4.86
CA ALA A 427 1.69 11.18 -4.63
C ALA A 427 2.54 10.64 -5.79
N ALA A 428 2.14 10.89 -7.04
CA ALA A 428 2.92 10.48 -8.22
C ALA A 428 4.32 11.12 -8.26
N ASN A 429 4.45 12.38 -7.86
CA ASN A 429 5.77 13.05 -7.74
C ASN A 429 6.65 12.34 -6.70
N GLN A 430 6.10 11.90 -5.56
CA GLN A 430 6.84 11.15 -4.56
C GLN A 430 7.23 9.76 -5.07
N LEU A 431 6.33 9.06 -5.76
CA LEU A 431 6.64 7.77 -6.40
C LEU A 431 7.80 7.89 -7.40
N ILE A 432 7.80 8.94 -8.23
CA ILE A 432 8.92 9.23 -9.15
C ILE A 432 10.21 9.51 -8.40
N ARG A 433 10.15 10.26 -7.29
CA ARG A 433 11.31 10.53 -6.44
C ARG A 433 11.89 9.24 -5.84
N LEU A 434 11.02 8.34 -5.38
CA LEU A 434 11.42 7.08 -4.75
C LEU A 434 11.94 6.07 -5.78
N GLN A 435 11.29 6.00 -6.93
CA GLN A 435 11.60 5.04 -8.00
C GLN A 435 11.65 5.72 -9.37
N PRO A 436 12.68 6.52 -9.69
CA PRO A 436 12.77 7.27 -10.95
C PRO A 436 12.95 6.38 -12.20
N ALA A 437 13.26 5.11 -12.00
CA ALA A 437 13.37 4.10 -13.07
C ALA A 437 12.11 3.21 -13.19
N ALA A 438 11.04 3.48 -12.42
CA ALA A 438 9.76 2.80 -12.53
C ALA A 438 8.78 3.64 -13.35
N PRO A 439 7.96 3.04 -14.23
CA PRO A 439 7.04 3.78 -15.09
C PRO A 439 5.78 4.26 -14.39
N GLU A 440 5.39 3.64 -13.25
CA GLU A 440 4.11 3.82 -12.55
C GLU A 440 3.89 5.27 -12.10
N GLY A 441 4.87 5.88 -11.45
CA GLY A 441 4.78 7.27 -10.99
C GLY A 441 4.57 8.26 -12.14
N TYR A 442 5.26 8.08 -13.27
CA TYR A 442 5.08 8.90 -14.46
C TYR A 442 3.69 8.71 -15.06
N ALA A 443 3.20 7.50 -15.11
CA ALA A 443 1.88 7.20 -15.67
C ALA A 443 0.75 7.77 -14.80
N LEU A 444 0.82 7.66 -13.47
CA LEU A 444 -0.15 8.29 -12.55
C LEU A 444 -0.13 9.81 -12.67
N ARG A 445 1.06 10.42 -12.78
CA ARG A 445 1.16 11.87 -13.00
C ARG A 445 0.60 12.29 -14.35
N ALA A 446 0.76 11.48 -15.38
CA ALA A 446 0.14 11.72 -16.67
C ALA A 446 -1.39 11.70 -16.58
N VAL A 447 -1.98 10.75 -15.83
CA VAL A 447 -3.43 10.71 -15.58
C VAL A 447 -3.90 11.97 -14.87
N SER A 448 -3.20 12.42 -13.83
CA SER A 448 -3.48 13.69 -13.15
C SER A 448 -3.40 14.88 -14.14
N ASN A 449 -2.30 14.99 -14.87
CA ASN A 449 -2.09 16.06 -15.85
C ASN A 449 -3.17 16.07 -16.94
N MET A 450 -3.64 14.91 -17.41
CA MET A 450 -4.74 14.81 -18.38
C MET A 450 -6.05 15.39 -17.84
N ASN A 451 -6.42 15.05 -16.62
CA ASN A 451 -7.63 15.54 -15.96
C ASN A 451 -7.56 17.04 -15.61
N LEU A 452 -6.36 17.55 -15.33
CA LEU A 452 -6.10 18.98 -15.12
C LEU A 452 -5.93 19.76 -16.45
N ASN A 453 -6.16 19.11 -17.61
CA ASN A 453 -5.99 19.67 -18.96
C ASN A 453 -4.54 20.12 -19.27
N GLN A 454 -3.55 19.59 -18.58
CA GLN A 454 -2.12 19.86 -18.79
C GLN A 454 -1.54 18.86 -19.79
N TYR A 455 -2.09 18.82 -21.00
CA TYR A 455 -1.77 17.81 -22.03
C TYR A 455 -0.29 17.72 -22.44
N PRO A 456 0.48 18.83 -22.55
CA PRO A 456 1.91 18.74 -22.88
C PRO A 456 2.71 18.00 -21.78
N GLN A 457 2.41 18.25 -20.51
CA GLN A 457 3.05 17.59 -19.38
C GLN A 457 2.68 16.10 -19.34
N ALA A 458 1.38 15.79 -19.54
CA ALA A 458 0.92 14.41 -19.65
C ALA A 458 1.66 13.65 -20.75
N GLU A 459 1.83 14.25 -21.91
CA GLU A 459 2.53 13.65 -23.05
C GLU A 459 4.02 13.36 -22.73
N GLN A 460 4.69 14.27 -22.06
CA GLN A 460 6.07 14.09 -21.61
C GLN A 460 6.19 12.90 -20.64
N ASP A 461 5.29 12.82 -19.67
CA ASP A 461 5.28 11.74 -18.67
C ASP A 461 4.97 10.38 -19.31
N ILE A 462 3.99 10.33 -20.22
CA ILE A 462 3.66 9.11 -20.97
C ILE A 462 4.86 8.62 -21.78
N HIS A 463 5.54 9.52 -22.50
CA HIS A 463 6.73 9.15 -23.26
C HIS A 463 7.83 8.62 -22.33
N ARG A 464 8.00 9.23 -21.16
CA ARG A 464 8.97 8.75 -20.18
C ARG A 464 8.62 7.36 -19.64
N ALA A 465 7.34 7.09 -19.35
CA ALA A 465 6.88 5.75 -18.94
C ALA A 465 7.12 4.71 -20.04
N ILE A 466 6.89 5.06 -21.31
CA ILE A 466 7.15 4.18 -22.45
C ILE A 466 8.66 3.93 -22.62
N GLU A 467 9.51 4.95 -22.48
CA GLU A 467 10.97 4.79 -22.54
C GLU A 467 11.50 3.83 -21.46
N ILE A 468 10.99 3.93 -20.25
CA ILE A 468 11.38 3.07 -19.13
C ILE A 468 10.90 1.62 -19.38
N ALA A 469 9.66 1.44 -19.82
CA ALA A 469 9.05 0.13 -20.01
C ALA A 469 8.44 -0.04 -21.42
N PRO A 470 9.24 -0.11 -22.49
CA PRO A 470 8.74 -0.13 -23.86
C PRO A 470 7.95 -1.39 -24.23
N GLN A 471 8.05 -2.45 -23.44
CA GLN A 471 7.27 -3.68 -23.60
C GLN A 471 5.98 -3.69 -22.78
N SER A 472 5.77 -2.71 -21.90
CA SER A 472 4.52 -2.57 -21.15
C SER A 472 3.44 -1.96 -22.04
N ALA A 473 2.24 -2.55 -21.99
CA ALA A 473 1.06 -2.01 -22.68
C ALA A 473 0.58 -0.68 -22.06
N TYR A 474 0.84 -0.47 -20.76
CA TYR A 474 0.25 0.58 -19.96
C TYR A 474 0.51 1.99 -20.51
N GLY A 475 1.77 2.35 -20.79
CA GLY A 475 2.10 3.66 -21.34
C GLY A 475 1.43 3.95 -22.70
N TYR A 476 1.20 2.92 -23.52
CA TYR A 476 0.50 3.08 -24.79
C TYR A 476 -1.02 3.22 -24.61
N VAL A 477 -1.60 2.63 -23.57
CA VAL A 477 -3.01 2.86 -23.18
C VAL A 477 -3.18 4.33 -22.80
N GLU A 478 -2.31 4.86 -21.94
CA GLU A 478 -2.38 6.27 -21.53
C GLU A 478 -2.13 7.24 -22.70
N LEU A 479 -1.26 6.87 -23.64
CA LEU A 479 -1.11 7.66 -24.88
C LEU A 479 -2.42 7.69 -25.69
N GLY A 480 -3.09 6.56 -25.81
CA GLY A 480 -4.41 6.47 -26.44
C GLY A 480 -5.44 7.35 -25.74
N ASN A 481 -5.51 7.29 -24.41
CA ASN A 481 -6.39 8.10 -23.58
C ASN A 481 -6.15 9.61 -23.80
N LEU A 482 -4.88 10.05 -23.82
CA LEU A 482 -4.50 11.43 -24.12
C LEU A 482 -4.96 11.85 -25.52
N ARG A 483 -4.79 11.01 -26.54
CA ARG A 483 -5.19 11.29 -27.92
C ARG A 483 -6.71 11.40 -28.04
N ILE A 484 -7.48 10.62 -27.29
CA ILE A 484 -8.97 10.76 -27.19
C ILE A 484 -9.35 12.15 -26.66
N LEU A 485 -8.74 12.60 -25.57
CA LEU A 485 -9.01 13.91 -24.98
C LEU A 485 -8.67 15.05 -25.97
N GLN A 486 -7.65 14.85 -26.79
CA GLN A 486 -7.26 15.77 -27.88
C GLN A 486 -8.12 15.60 -29.14
N LYS A 487 -9.08 14.68 -29.19
CA LYS A 487 -9.90 14.31 -30.36
C LYS A 487 -9.09 13.83 -31.57
N ARG A 488 -7.90 13.29 -31.31
CA ARG A 488 -6.98 12.73 -32.33
C ARG A 488 -7.23 11.22 -32.45
N TYR A 489 -8.40 10.85 -32.97
CA TYR A 489 -8.93 9.48 -32.93
C TYR A 489 -8.04 8.46 -33.66
N ASP A 490 -7.43 8.82 -34.80
CA ASP A 490 -6.57 7.90 -35.55
C ASP A 490 -5.29 7.56 -34.76
N GLU A 491 -4.71 8.55 -34.10
CA GLU A 491 -3.54 8.35 -33.26
C GLU A 491 -3.89 7.57 -31.97
N ALA A 492 -5.09 7.82 -31.41
CA ALA A 492 -5.58 7.02 -30.28
C ALA A 492 -5.70 5.55 -30.66
N SER A 493 -6.32 5.26 -31.80
CA SER A 493 -6.44 3.90 -32.32
C SER A 493 -5.07 3.24 -32.53
N ALA A 494 -4.09 3.97 -33.08
CA ALA A 494 -2.74 3.46 -33.26
C ALA A 494 -2.04 3.14 -31.93
N ALA A 495 -2.21 4.00 -30.92
CA ALA A 495 -1.63 3.79 -29.58
C ALA A 495 -2.24 2.57 -28.88
N TYR A 496 -3.57 2.43 -28.87
CA TYR A 496 -4.24 1.24 -28.32
C TYR A 496 -3.87 -0.04 -29.05
N GLN A 497 -3.68 0.03 -30.37
CA GLN A 497 -3.18 -1.10 -31.14
C GLN A 497 -1.79 -1.52 -30.69
N GLN A 498 -0.89 -0.57 -30.49
CA GLN A 498 0.43 -0.85 -29.96
C GLN A 498 0.40 -1.46 -28.57
N ALA A 499 -0.57 -1.05 -27.72
CA ALA A 499 -0.80 -1.68 -26.43
C ALA A 499 -1.23 -3.15 -26.58
N LEU A 500 -2.16 -3.45 -27.48
CA LEU A 500 -2.64 -4.82 -27.77
C LEU A 500 -1.55 -5.72 -28.41
N GLU A 501 -0.62 -5.15 -29.15
CA GLU A 501 0.54 -5.90 -29.68
C GLU A 501 1.49 -6.36 -28.58
N ARG A 502 1.60 -5.60 -27.49
CA ARG A 502 2.44 -5.93 -26.33
C ARG A 502 1.73 -6.84 -25.33
N ASN A 503 0.44 -6.60 -25.14
CA ASN A 503 -0.41 -7.42 -24.29
C ASN A 503 -1.78 -7.65 -24.96
N ALA A 504 -1.91 -8.77 -25.65
CA ALA A 504 -3.16 -9.17 -26.30
C ALA A 504 -4.34 -9.36 -25.32
N GLY A 505 -4.06 -9.56 -24.03
CA GLY A 505 -5.08 -9.64 -22.96
C GLY A 505 -5.48 -8.29 -22.36
N SER A 506 -4.95 -7.16 -22.84
CA SER A 506 -5.28 -5.84 -22.28
C SER A 506 -6.72 -5.42 -22.62
N ILE A 507 -7.62 -5.60 -21.64
CA ILE A 507 -9.01 -5.15 -21.78
C ILE A 507 -9.12 -3.63 -21.91
N ASP A 508 -8.26 -2.87 -21.25
CA ASP A 508 -8.28 -1.41 -21.28
C ASP A 508 -7.88 -0.87 -22.66
N ALA A 509 -6.86 -1.49 -23.27
CA ALA A 509 -6.47 -1.16 -24.65
C ALA A 509 -7.58 -1.49 -25.64
N LEU A 510 -8.23 -2.65 -25.50
CA LEU A 510 -9.34 -3.04 -26.39
C LEU A 510 -10.54 -2.12 -26.17
N ARG A 511 -10.91 -1.82 -24.93
CA ARG A 511 -12.00 -0.91 -24.60
C ARG A 511 -11.74 0.49 -25.12
N GLY A 512 -10.52 1.01 -24.97
CA GLY A 512 -10.10 2.30 -25.51
C GLY A 512 -10.23 2.35 -27.04
N LEU A 513 -9.75 1.33 -27.73
CA LEU A 513 -9.88 1.20 -29.18
C LEU A 513 -11.34 1.14 -29.63
N VAL A 514 -12.15 0.31 -28.97
CA VAL A 514 -13.59 0.17 -29.25
C VAL A 514 -14.31 1.48 -29.02
N ASN A 515 -14.10 2.16 -27.90
CA ASN A 515 -14.70 3.47 -27.61
C ASN A 515 -14.30 4.54 -28.66
N THR A 516 -13.06 4.47 -29.14
CA THR A 516 -12.59 5.37 -30.22
C THR A 516 -13.37 5.12 -31.52
N LEU A 517 -13.57 3.86 -31.91
CA LEU A 517 -14.35 3.49 -33.08
C LEU A 517 -15.83 3.86 -32.94
N LEU A 518 -16.41 3.66 -31.75
CA LEU A 518 -17.78 4.08 -31.46
C LEU A 518 -17.95 5.60 -31.54
N ALA A 519 -17.00 6.38 -31.04
CA ALA A 519 -16.99 7.84 -31.15
C ALA A 519 -16.94 8.31 -32.62
N GLN A 520 -16.30 7.53 -33.49
CA GLN A 520 -16.27 7.74 -34.94
C GLN A 520 -17.49 7.14 -35.65
N LYS A 521 -18.46 6.56 -34.92
CA LYS A 521 -19.65 5.87 -35.43
C LYS A 521 -19.34 4.62 -36.29
N GLN A 522 -18.19 3.99 -36.04
CA GLN A 522 -17.71 2.81 -36.77
C GLN A 522 -18.04 1.51 -35.99
N ILE A 523 -19.34 1.31 -35.69
CA ILE A 523 -19.82 0.24 -34.80
C ILE A 523 -19.40 -1.14 -35.33
N ASP A 524 -19.55 -1.39 -36.62
CA ASP A 524 -19.23 -2.70 -37.23
C ASP A 524 -17.74 -3.02 -37.15
N GLN A 525 -16.88 -1.98 -37.24
CA GLN A 525 -15.44 -2.15 -37.04
C GLN A 525 -15.10 -2.42 -35.59
N ALA A 526 -15.79 -1.75 -34.64
CA ALA A 526 -15.63 -2.03 -33.20
C ALA A 526 -15.96 -3.49 -32.88
N ILE A 527 -17.09 -4.01 -33.39
CA ILE A 527 -17.48 -5.40 -33.20
C ILE A 527 -16.42 -6.37 -33.82
N ALA A 528 -15.97 -6.09 -35.05
CA ALA A 528 -14.97 -6.91 -35.73
C ALA A 528 -13.65 -6.98 -34.94
N ARG A 529 -13.22 -5.86 -34.36
CA ARG A 529 -11.99 -5.80 -33.54
C ARG A 529 -12.10 -6.62 -32.25
N ILE A 530 -13.28 -6.57 -31.58
CA ILE A 530 -13.53 -7.41 -30.39
C ILE A 530 -13.48 -8.88 -30.78
N GLN A 531 -14.14 -9.26 -31.88
CA GLN A 531 -14.17 -10.64 -32.36
C GLN A 531 -12.76 -11.14 -32.75
N GLU A 532 -11.94 -10.30 -33.39
CA GLU A 532 -10.54 -10.61 -33.66
C GLU A 532 -9.77 -10.90 -32.37
N GLN A 533 -10.01 -10.11 -31.32
CA GLN A 533 -9.32 -10.28 -30.04
C GLN A 533 -9.82 -11.53 -29.30
N ILE A 534 -11.12 -11.82 -29.36
CA ILE A 534 -11.69 -13.08 -28.85
C ILE A 534 -11.05 -14.29 -29.55
N ALA A 535 -10.79 -14.21 -30.86
CA ALA A 535 -10.13 -15.30 -31.59
C ALA A 535 -8.69 -15.57 -31.08
N LYS A 536 -7.99 -14.53 -30.60
CA LYS A 536 -6.64 -14.64 -30.00
C LYS A 536 -6.67 -15.12 -28.54
N SER A 537 -7.73 -14.77 -27.81
CA SER A 537 -7.89 -15.08 -26.38
C SER A 537 -9.32 -15.57 -26.09
N PRO A 538 -9.70 -16.79 -26.54
CA PRO A 538 -11.08 -17.25 -26.54
C PRO A 538 -11.67 -17.56 -25.15
N ASN A 539 -10.86 -17.53 -24.12
CA ASN A 539 -11.26 -17.80 -22.74
C ASN A 539 -11.30 -16.55 -21.85
N ASP A 540 -11.12 -15.35 -22.43
CA ASP A 540 -11.19 -14.10 -21.67
C ASP A 540 -12.65 -13.64 -21.57
N SER A 541 -13.23 -13.69 -20.38
CA SER A 541 -14.61 -13.30 -20.10
C SER A 541 -14.87 -11.82 -20.40
N ASN A 542 -13.88 -10.92 -20.18
CA ASN A 542 -14.03 -9.49 -20.37
C ASN A 542 -14.26 -9.11 -21.83
N PHE A 543 -13.65 -9.84 -22.75
CA PHE A 543 -13.87 -9.60 -24.19
C PHE A 543 -15.28 -9.94 -24.63
N TYR A 544 -15.86 -11.01 -24.08
CA TYR A 544 -17.26 -11.34 -24.33
C TYR A 544 -18.21 -10.34 -23.66
N ALA A 545 -17.89 -9.86 -22.44
CA ALA A 545 -18.66 -8.80 -21.79
C ALA A 545 -18.65 -7.52 -22.62
N LEU A 546 -17.47 -7.11 -23.15
CA LEU A 546 -17.36 -5.94 -24.02
C LEU A 546 -18.13 -6.13 -25.33
N LEU A 547 -18.09 -7.31 -25.95
CA LEU A 547 -18.87 -7.61 -27.15
C LEU A 547 -20.36 -7.48 -26.87
N GLY A 548 -20.83 -8.09 -25.78
CA GLY A 548 -22.22 -8.02 -25.35
C GLY A 548 -22.66 -6.58 -25.10
N SER A 549 -21.84 -5.79 -24.42
CA SER A 549 -22.08 -4.36 -24.17
C SER A 549 -22.25 -3.57 -25.45
N VAL A 550 -21.34 -3.73 -26.42
CA VAL A 550 -21.41 -2.99 -27.68
C VAL A 550 -22.63 -3.37 -28.50
N LEU A 551 -22.97 -4.67 -28.57
CA LEU A 551 -24.15 -5.16 -29.29
C LEU A 551 -25.46 -4.68 -28.63
N TYR A 552 -25.53 -4.69 -27.29
CA TYR A 552 -26.71 -4.26 -26.53
C TYR A 552 -26.95 -2.76 -26.65
N HIS A 553 -25.99 -1.92 -26.30
CA HIS A 553 -26.17 -0.48 -26.27
C HIS A 553 -26.32 0.19 -27.65
N ASN A 554 -25.91 -0.50 -28.72
CA ASN A 554 -26.08 -0.01 -30.07
C ASN A 554 -27.25 -0.70 -30.81
N GLU A 555 -28.07 -1.49 -30.09
CA GLU A 555 -29.25 -2.21 -30.61
C GLU A 555 -28.99 -3.00 -31.90
N LYS A 556 -27.75 -3.50 -32.06
CA LYS A 556 -27.35 -4.19 -33.30
C LYS A 556 -27.92 -5.59 -33.40
N ASP A 557 -27.79 -6.36 -32.34
CA ASP A 557 -28.29 -7.73 -32.22
C ASP A 557 -28.43 -8.15 -30.77
N LEU A 558 -29.61 -7.97 -30.19
CA LEU A 558 -29.85 -8.28 -28.77
C LEU A 558 -29.72 -9.77 -28.46
N SER A 559 -29.93 -10.66 -29.45
CA SER A 559 -29.73 -12.10 -29.27
C SER A 559 -28.25 -12.45 -29.20
N ALA A 560 -27.45 -11.89 -30.08
CA ALA A 560 -26.01 -12.02 -30.04
C ALA A 560 -25.40 -11.38 -28.78
N ALA A 561 -25.95 -10.24 -28.32
CA ALA A 561 -25.55 -9.59 -27.07
C ALA A 561 -25.77 -10.53 -25.89
N GLN A 562 -26.95 -11.12 -25.78
CA GLN A 562 -27.27 -12.11 -24.74
C GLN A 562 -26.31 -13.30 -24.77
N GLY A 563 -26.08 -13.89 -25.93
CA GLY A 563 -25.17 -15.04 -26.08
C GLY A 563 -23.73 -14.70 -25.69
N ALA A 564 -23.26 -13.49 -25.99
CA ALA A 564 -21.94 -13.01 -25.57
C ALA A 564 -21.87 -12.84 -24.04
N LEU A 565 -22.87 -12.22 -23.40
CA LEU A 565 -22.91 -12.01 -21.96
C LEU A 565 -23.04 -13.35 -21.20
N GLU A 566 -23.87 -14.28 -21.68
CA GLU A 566 -23.96 -15.64 -21.14
C GLU A 566 -22.63 -16.39 -21.25
N LYS A 567 -21.90 -16.22 -22.36
CA LYS A 567 -20.57 -16.79 -22.51
C LYS A 567 -19.57 -16.19 -21.54
N SER A 568 -19.64 -14.87 -21.32
CA SER A 568 -18.81 -14.18 -20.34
C SER A 568 -19.03 -14.72 -18.93
N THR A 569 -20.27 -14.79 -18.46
CA THR A 569 -20.61 -15.29 -17.12
C THR A 569 -20.31 -16.78 -16.94
N ALA A 570 -20.35 -17.56 -18.01
CA ALA A 570 -19.96 -18.97 -17.99
C ALA A 570 -18.43 -19.16 -17.90
N LEU A 571 -17.64 -18.28 -18.51
CA LEU A 571 -16.18 -18.29 -18.43
C LEU A 571 -15.68 -17.81 -17.07
N ASP A 572 -16.32 -16.77 -16.55
CA ASP A 572 -16.00 -16.20 -15.23
C ASP A 572 -17.30 -15.81 -14.50
N ARG A 573 -17.66 -16.59 -13.49
CA ARG A 573 -18.84 -16.34 -12.65
C ARG A 573 -18.69 -15.12 -11.78
N HIS A 574 -17.46 -14.62 -11.62
CA HIS A 574 -17.17 -13.42 -10.83
C HIS A 574 -17.13 -12.15 -11.69
N ASN A 575 -17.39 -12.22 -12.99
CA ASN A 575 -17.53 -11.05 -13.84
C ASN A 575 -18.88 -10.33 -13.58
N VAL A 576 -18.88 -9.47 -12.55
CA VAL A 576 -20.06 -8.73 -12.08
C VAL A 576 -20.65 -7.85 -13.16
N ASP A 577 -19.82 -7.20 -13.99
CA ASP A 577 -20.30 -6.31 -15.06
C ASP A 577 -21.07 -7.09 -16.14
N ALA A 578 -20.63 -8.31 -16.48
CA ALA A 578 -21.36 -9.16 -17.40
C ALA A 578 -22.73 -9.58 -16.85
N TRP A 579 -22.78 -9.93 -15.56
CA TRP A 579 -24.04 -10.27 -14.88
C TRP A 579 -25.03 -9.09 -14.86
N ILE A 580 -24.55 -7.87 -14.52
CA ILE A 580 -25.39 -6.67 -14.53
C ILE A 580 -25.98 -6.44 -15.93
N GLN A 581 -25.13 -6.42 -16.96
CA GLN A 581 -25.56 -6.15 -18.32
C GLN A 581 -26.54 -7.23 -18.86
N LEU A 582 -26.31 -8.51 -18.52
CA LEU A 582 -27.23 -9.58 -18.88
C LEU A 582 -28.60 -9.42 -18.21
N THR A 583 -28.59 -9.05 -16.93
CA THR A 583 -29.82 -8.81 -16.16
C THR A 583 -30.61 -7.62 -16.70
N GLU A 584 -29.92 -6.53 -17.01
CA GLU A 584 -30.51 -5.32 -17.61
C GLU A 584 -31.09 -5.59 -19.00
N LEU A 585 -30.34 -6.30 -19.86
CA LEU A 585 -30.79 -6.69 -21.20
C LEU A 585 -32.07 -7.51 -21.13
N LEU A 586 -32.15 -8.49 -20.23
CA LEU A 586 -33.35 -9.32 -20.05
C LEU A 586 -34.53 -8.49 -19.52
N ALA A 587 -34.27 -7.55 -18.61
CA ALA A 587 -35.29 -6.63 -18.10
C ALA A 587 -35.86 -5.71 -19.21
N ASP A 588 -34.99 -5.14 -20.05
CA ASP A 588 -35.37 -4.25 -21.16
C ASP A 588 -36.15 -4.99 -22.24
N ARG A 589 -35.90 -6.29 -22.42
CA ARG A 589 -36.71 -7.16 -23.30
C ARG A 589 -38.07 -7.52 -22.71
N GLY A 590 -38.37 -7.10 -21.47
CA GLY A 590 -39.59 -7.47 -20.76
C GLY A 590 -39.58 -8.91 -20.19
N GLU A 591 -38.44 -9.59 -20.18
CA GLU A 591 -38.26 -10.94 -19.68
C GLU A 591 -38.02 -10.92 -18.16
N SER A 592 -38.89 -10.24 -17.42
CA SER A 592 -38.71 -9.89 -15.99
C SER A 592 -38.46 -11.09 -15.07
N GLU A 593 -39.01 -12.29 -15.37
CA GLU A 593 -38.78 -13.51 -14.60
C GLU A 593 -37.35 -14.01 -14.77
N GLN A 594 -36.85 -14.00 -16.01
CA GLN A 594 -35.47 -14.39 -16.30
C GLN A 594 -34.47 -13.37 -15.75
N ALA A 595 -34.76 -12.07 -15.87
CA ALA A 595 -33.95 -11.02 -15.29
C ALA A 595 -33.77 -11.20 -13.77
N VAL A 596 -34.86 -11.47 -13.05
CA VAL A 596 -34.80 -11.73 -11.59
C VAL A 596 -33.97 -13.00 -11.31
N ALA A 597 -34.22 -14.10 -12.01
CA ALA A 597 -33.48 -15.34 -11.82
C ALA A 597 -31.97 -15.17 -12.09
N THR A 598 -31.62 -14.41 -13.15
CA THR A 598 -30.24 -14.08 -13.49
C THR A 598 -29.58 -13.23 -12.40
N GLY A 599 -30.29 -12.21 -11.89
CA GLY A 599 -29.79 -11.37 -10.79
C GLY A 599 -29.62 -12.14 -9.47
N GLU A 600 -30.56 -13.05 -9.15
CA GLU A 600 -30.43 -13.94 -7.98
C GLU A 600 -29.21 -14.86 -8.12
N GLN A 601 -28.99 -15.46 -9.29
CA GLN A 601 -27.81 -16.29 -9.57
C GLN A 601 -26.52 -15.47 -9.46
N ALA A 602 -26.52 -14.26 -10.03
CA ALA A 602 -25.37 -13.35 -9.95
C ALA A 602 -24.95 -13.04 -8.50
N LEU A 603 -25.94 -12.81 -7.60
CA LEU A 603 -25.69 -12.59 -6.17
C LEU A 603 -25.26 -13.86 -5.43
N MET A 604 -25.68 -15.05 -5.84
CA MET A 604 -25.19 -16.31 -5.28
C MET A 604 -23.70 -16.50 -5.59
N ASP A 605 -23.29 -16.18 -6.82
CA ASP A 605 -21.90 -16.31 -7.25
C ASP A 605 -21.02 -15.12 -6.74
N ASN A 606 -21.65 -13.96 -6.48
CA ASN A 606 -20.98 -12.72 -6.06
C ASN A 606 -21.70 -12.08 -4.84
N PRO A 607 -21.67 -12.70 -3.67
CA PRO A 607 -22.26 -12.14 -2.48
C PRO A 607 -21.57 -10.82 -2.12
N HIS A 608 -22.30 -9.89 -1.53
CA HIS A 608 -21.78 -8.59 -1.11
C HIS A 608 -21.46 -7.61 -2.25
N GLN A 609 -22.10 -7.74 -3.41
CA GLN A 609 -22.00 -6.76 -4.50
C GLN A 609 -23.16 -5.76 -4.45
N PRO A 610 -22.94 -4.50 -4.03
CA PRO A 610 -24.01 -3.50 -3.89
C PRO A 610 -24.76 -3.24 -5.19
N ARG A 611 -24.04 -3.15 -6.33
CA ARG A 611 -24.64 -2.87 -7.64
C ARG A 611 -25.64 -3.95 -8.06
N LEU A 612 -25.29 -5.22 -7.87
CA LEU A 612 -26.21 -6.35 -8.16
C LEU A 612 -27.42 -6.34 -7.21
N SER A 613 -27.20 -6.08 -5.93
CA SER A 613 -28.26 -6.02 -4.93
C SER A 613 -29.24 -4.87 -5.23
N ILE A 614 -28.74 -3.71 -5.64
CA ILE A 614 -29.58 -2.56 -6.05
C ILE A 614 -30.37 -2.90 -7.31
N LEU A 615 -29.74 -3.48 -8.33
CA LEU A 615 -30.39 -3.88 -9.57
C LEU A 615 -31.54 -4.87 -9.30
N LEU A 616 -31.28 -5.87 -8.46
CA LEU A 616 -32.29 -6.85 -8.07
C LEU A 616 -33.42 -6.19 -7.25
N GLY A 617 -33.08 -5.25 -6.36
CA GLY A 617 -34.06 -4.42 -5.66
C GLY A 617 -35.00 -3.68 -6.61
N ASN A 618 -34.44 -3.03 -7.63
CA ASN A 618 -35.21 -2.32 -8.67
C ASN A 618 -36.14 -3.28 -9.44
N LEU A 619 -35.67 -4.48 -9.77
CA LEU A 619 -36.47 -5.52 -10.44
C LEU A 619 -37.65 -5.98 -9.57
N TYR A 620 -37.44 -6.23 -8.27
CA TYR A 620 -38.51 -6.57 -7.35
C TYR A 620 -39.50 -5.42 -7.16
N GLU A 621 -39.01 -4.18 -7.10
CA GLU A 621 -39.84 -3.00 -6.99
C GLU A 621 -40.75 -2.83 -8.24
N SER A 622 -40.21 -3.04 -9.45
CA SER A 622 -41.01 -3.00 -10.68
C SER A 622 -42.15 -4.04 -10.71
N LYS A 623 -41.98 -5.12 -9.95
CA LYS A 623 -42.99 -6.19 -9.73
C LYS A 623 -43.86 -5.93 -8.50
N ALA A 624 -43.71 -4.79 -7.82
CA ALA A 624 -44.37 -4.44 -6.56
C ALA A 624 -44.10 -5.47 -5.41
N ASP A 625 -43.00 -6.24 -5.49
CA ASP A 625 -42.55 -7.11 -4.40
C ASP A 625 -41.70 -6.31 -3.40
N TRP A 626 -42.38 -5.43 -2.69
CA TRP A 626 -41.75 -4.47 -1.77
C TRP A 626 -40.89 -5.13 -0.70
N LYS A 627 -41.26 -6.35 -0.27
CA LYS A 627 -40.52 -7.07 0.77
C LYS A 627 -39.15 -7.53 0.25
N LYS A 628 -39.14 -8.19 -0.91
CA LYS A 628 -37.90 -8.62 -1.55
C LYS A 628 -37.03 -7.43 -1.97
N ALA A 629 -37.65 -6.34 -2.46
CA ALA A 629 -36.93 -5.10 -2.77
C ALA A 629 -36.22 -4.53 -1.53
N GLN A 630 -36.93 -4.48 -0.39
CA GLN A 630 -36.35 -4.06 0.89
C GLN A 630 -35.15 -4.91 1.28
N ASP A 631 -35.31 -6.24 1.24
CA ASP A 631 -34.24 -7.18 1.61
C ASP A 631 -33.02 -7.01 0.67
N ALA A 632 -33.22 -6.80 -0.63
CA ALA A 632 -32.14 -6.56 -1.60
C ALA A 632 -31.38 -5.25 -1.33
N TYR A 633 -32.09 -4.14 -1.07
CA TYR A 633 -31.42 -2.88 -0.73
C TYR A 633 -30.72 -2.93 0.62
N GLN A 634 -31.26 -3.66 1.60
CA GLN A 634 -30.54 -3.92 2.87
C GLN A 634 -29.23 -4.69 2.63
N ASN A 635 -29.27 -5.72 1.78
CA ASN A 635 -28.06 -6.46 1.39
C ASN A 635 -27.02 -5.56 0.71
N ALA A 636 -27.44 -4.57 -0.08
CA ALA A 636 -26.52 -3.61 -0.69
C ALA A 636 -25.79 -2.73 0.35
N LEU A 637 -26.42 -2.49 1.50
CA LEU A 637 -25.84 -1.68 2.58
C LEU A 637 -24.95 -2.47 3.53
N LEU A 638 -24.92 -3.81 3.47
CA LEU A 638 -24.04 -4.61 4.33
C LEU A 638 -22.55 -4.31 4.08
N PRO A 639 -22.05 -4.38 2.84
CA PRO A 639 -20.65 -4.06 2.54
C PRO A 639 -20.39 -2.55 2.43
N SER A 640 -21.43 -1.75 2.19
CA SER A 640 -21.32 -0.29 1.98
C SER A 640 -22.43 0.47 2.70
N PRO A 641 -22.35 0.63 4.04
CA PRO A 641 -23.43 1.20 4.86
C PRO A 641 -23.82 2.64 4.51
N GLN A 642 -22.95 3.35 3.81
CA GLN A 642 -23.20 4.74 3.38
C GLN A 642 -23.52 4.85 1.87
N ASN A 643 -23.76 3.75 1.18
CA ASN A 643 -24.12 3.79 -0.24
C ASN A 643 -25.37 4.66 -0.45
N PRO A 644 -25.27 5.79 -1.16
CA PRO A 644 -26.34 6.76 -1.22
C PRO A 644 -27.54 6.27 -2.04
N VAL A 645 -27.31 5.46 -3.09
CA VAL A 645 -28.37 4.92 -3.94
C VAL A 645 -29.18 3.89 -3.14
N ALA A 646 -28.51 2.91 -2.56
CA ALA A 646 -29.17 1.89 -1.74
C ALA A 646 -29.90 2.52 -0.53
N SER A 647 -29.32 3.56 0.09
CA SER A 647 -29.94 4.27 1.21
C SER A 647 -31.24 5.00 0.78
N ASN A 648 -31.21 5.66 -0.36
CA ASN A 648 -32.38 6.33 -0.92
C ASN A 648 -33.51 5.34 -1.25
N ASP A 649 -33.15 4.26 -1.95
CA ASP A 649 -34.13 3.29 -2.45
C ASP A 649 -34.72 2.48 -1.31
N LEU A 650 -33.89 2.09 -0.32
CA LEU A 650 -34.39 1.48 0.90
C LEU A 650 -35.34 2.42 1.67
N ALA A 651 -34.98 3.69 1.83
CA ALA A 651 -35.84 4.68 2.49
C ALA A 651 -37.19 4.80 1.80
N ARG A 652 -37.22 4.84 0.46
CA ARG A 652 -38.43 4.89 -0.34
C ARG A 652 -39.28 3.63 -0.20
N VAL A 653 -38.69 2.46 -0.30
CA VAL A 653 -39.42 1.18 -0.17
C VAL A 653 -39.98 0.98 1.25
N MET A 654 -39.27 1.45 2.30
CA MET A 654 -39.78 1.39 3.67
C MET A 654 -41.12 2.12 3.87
N LEU A 655 -41.43 3.12 3.04
CA LEU A 655 -42.74 3.81 3.07
C LEU A 655 -43.89 2.87 2.63
N HIS A 656 -43.61 1.89 1.79
CA HIS A 656 -44.58 0.89 1.30
C HIS A 656 -44.69 -0.33 2.24
N THR A 657 -43.60 -0.71 2.91
CA THR A 657 -43.55 -1.89 3.79
C THR A 657 -43.97 -1.60 5.24
N GLY A 658 -44.30 -0.33 5.56
CA GLY A 658 -44.65 0.09 6.91
C GLY A 658 -43.46 0.15 7.87
N GLY A 659 -42.26 0.39 7.36
CA GLY A 659 -41.04 0.58 8.13
C GLY A 659 -41.03 1.84 8.98
N SER A 660 -40.06 1.94 9.90
CA SER A 660 -39.90 3.13 10.74
C SER A 660 -39.58 4.37 9.92
N PHE A 661 -40.42 5.41 10.04
CA PHE A 661 -40.15 6.71 9.41
C PHE A 661 -38.85 7.36 9.91
N ASP A 662 -38.41 7.08 11.14
CA ASP A 662 -37.16 7.61 11.67
C ASP A 662 -35.95 6.96 10.98
N THR A 663 -36.00 5.65 10.75
CA THR A 663 -34.98 4.92 10.00
C THR A 663 -34.95 5.37 8.54
N ALA A 664 -36.13 5.46 7.89
CA ALA A 664 -36.23 5.95 6.53
C ALA A 664 -35.66 7.38 6.39
N LEU A 665 -35.95 8.27 7.37
CA LEU A 665 -35.41 9.62 7.39
C LEU A 665 -33.87 9.63 7.50
N ALA A 666 -33.30 8.82 8.38
CA ALA A 666 -31.85 8.73 8.57
C ALA A 666 -31.15 8.26 7.26
N LEU A 667 -31.72 7.26 6.59
CA LEU A 667 -31.24 6.75 5.31
C LEU A 667 -31.34 7.83 4.20
N ALA A 668 -32.49 8.49 4.06
CA ALA A 668 -32.69 9.55 3.09
C ALA A 668 -31.77 10.76 3.34
N GLN A 669 -31.49 11.11 4.59
CA GLN A 669 -30.52 12.13 4.95
C GLN A 669 -29.08 11.72 4.62
N THR A 670 -28.73 10.46 4.77
CA THR A 670 -27.43 9.92 4.33
C THR A 670 -27.27 10.03 2.82
N ALA A 671 -28.31 9.62 2.07
CA ALA A 671 -28.34 9.77 0.62
C ALA A 671 -28.21 11.23 0.18
N HIS A 672 -28.96 12.14 0.85
CA HIS A 672 -28.95 13.56 0.47
C HIS A 672 -27.61 14.27 0.75
N ARG A 673 -26.90 13.88 1.81
CA ARG A 673 -25.55 14.41 2.07
C ARG A 673 -24.55 14.04 0.97
N ALA A 674 -24.66 12.83 0.44
CA ALA A 674 -23.77 12.35 -0.62
C ALA A 674 -24.22 12.80 -2.03
N LEU A 675 -25.54 12.95 -2.26
CA LEU A 675 -26.15 13.31 -3.52
C LEU A 675 -27.10 14.52 -3.38
N PRO A 676 -26.61 15.70 -2.96
CA PRO A 676 -27.45 16.87 -2.68
C PRO A 676 -28.12 17.46 -3.92
N GLU A 677 -27.60 17.17 -5.10
CA GLU A 677 -28.14 17.64 -6.40
C GLU A 677 -29.01 16.58 -7.11
N SER A 678 -29.35 15.47 -6.44
CA SER A 678 -30.28 14.46 -7.02
C SER A 678 -31.73 14.82 -6.77
N PRO A 679 -32.53 15.02 -7.84
CA PRO A 679 -33.96 15.30 -7.70
C PRO A 679 -34.72 14.20 -6.99
N GLY A 680 -34.40 12.91 -7.29
CA GLY A 680 -35.07 11.76 -6.67
C GLY A 680 -34.78 11.63 -5.18
N VAL A 681 -33.55 11.96 -4.75
CA VAL A 681 -33.18 11.95 -3.32
C VAL A 681 -33.89 13.09 -2.58
N ALA A 682 -33.96 14.28 -3.17
CA ALA A 682 -34.69 15.39 -2.59
C ALA A 682 -36.20 15.11 -2.49
N ASP A 683 -36.80 14.44 -3.49
CA ASP A 683 -38.20 14.01 -3.45
C ASP A 683 -38.46 12.99 -2.34
N THR A 684 -37.63 11.91 -2.26
CA THR A 684 -37.72 10.88 -1.20
C THR A 684 -37.67 11.52 0.19
N LEU A 685 -36.70 12.42 0.41
CA LEU A 685 -36.54 13.12 1.69
C LEU A 685 -37.76 14.01 2.00
N GLY A 686 -38.25 14.77 1.00
CA GLY A 686 -39.43 15.60 1.12
C GLY A 686 -40.69 14.80 1.43
N TRP A 687 -40.88 13.66 0.76
CA TRP A 687 -42.03 12.79 0.98
C TRP A 687 -42.00 12.13 2.38
N ILE A 688 -40.82 11.71 2.87
CA ILE A 688 -40.67 11.21 4.25
C ILE A 688 -41.01 12.30 5.27
N TYR A 689 -40.60 13.56 5.09
CA TYR A 689 -41.03 14.67 5.96
C TYR A 689 -42.54 14.90 5.91
N TYR A 690 -43.16 14.76 4.76
CA TYR A 690 -44.62 14.81 4.65
C TYR A 690 -45.32 13.73 5.48
N GLN A 691 -44.87 12.47 5.36
CA GLN A 691 -45.40 11.33 6.11
C GLN A 691 -45.20 11.49 7.64
N LYS A 692 -44.14 12.12 8.05
CA LYS A 692 -43.87 12.48 9.47
C LYS A 692 -44.69 13.70 9.95
N GLY A 693 -45.45 14.35 9.09
CA GLY A 693 -46.23 15.54 9.44
C GLY A 693 -45.41 16.84 9.52
N VAL A 694 -44.15 16.84 9.08
CA VAL A 694 -43.27 18.02 9.07
C VAL A 694 -43.39 18.74 7.72
N TYR A 695 -44.59 19.23 7.42
CA TYR A 695 -44.98 19.76 6.11
C TYR A 695 -44.12 20.92 5.60
N PRO A 696 -43.65 21.89 6.43
CA PRO A 696 -42.77 22.93 5.95
C PRO A 696 -41.47 22.45 5.34
N LEU A 697 -40.83 21.43 5.96
CA LEU A 697 -39.63 20.82 5.40
C LEU A 697 -39.94 20.00 4.15
N ALA A 698 -41.08 19.29 4.13
CA ALA A 698 -41.54 18.61 2.92
C ALA A 698 -41.60 19.56 1.72
N VAL A 699 -42.22 20.73 1.88
CA VAL A 699 -42.32 21.75 0.82
C VAL A 699 -40.93 22.18 0.35
N ILE A 700 -39.96 22.41 1.27
CA ILE A 700 -38.62 22.87 0.93
C ILE A 700 -37.92 21.85 0.03
N TYR A 701 -37.87 20.58 0.44
CA TYR A 701 -37.15 19.55 -0.31
C TYR A 701 -37.86 19.18 -1.61
N LEU A 702 -39.17 19.17 -1.67
CA LEU A 702 -39.94 18.92 -2.89
C LEU A 702 -39.78 20.07 -3.91
N GLN A 703 -39.70 21.32 -3.45
CA GLN A 703 -39.35 22.46 -4.31
C GLN A 703 -37.92 22.32 -4.82
N GLN A 704 -36.97 21.89 -3.95
CA GLN A 704 -35.60 21.60 -4.38
C GLN A 704 -35.58 20.53 -5.48
N ALA A 705 -36.34 19.45 -5.35
CA ALA A 705 -36.42 18.39 -6.34
C ALA A 705 -36.86 18.94 -7.72
N LEU A 706 -37.92 19.76 -7.78
CA LEU A 706 -38.37 20.40 -9.03
C LEU A 706 -37.35 21.40 -9.61
N SER A 707 -36.69 22.16 -8.74
CA SER A 707 -35.64 23.09 -9.16
C SER A 707 -34.46 22.37 -9.80
N LEU A 708 -34.08 21.23 -9.25
CA LEU A 708 -32.98 20.38 -9.78
C LEU A 708 -33.37 19.79 -11.14
N LEU A 709 -34.61 19.29 -11.33
CA LEU A 709 -35.09 18.85 -12.65
C LEU A 709 -34.97 19.95 -13.70
N GLN A 710 -35.37 21.19 -13.35
CA GLN A 710 -35.30 22.36 -14.25
C GLN A 710 -33.85 22.76 -14.56
N LYS A 711 -32.98 22.78 -13.54
CA LYS A 711 -31.52 23.07 -13.69
C LYS A 711 -30.88 22.13 -14.69
N ASP A 712 -31.16 20.82 -14.56
CA ASP A 712 -30.54 19.77 -15.35
C ASP A 712 -31.30 19.49 -16.68
N LYS A 713 -32.36 20.25 -16.96
CA LYS A 713 -33.22 20.07 -18.13
C LYS A 713 -33.80 18.67 -18.27
N LEU A 714 -34.06 18.02 -17.14
CA LEU A 714 -34.68 16.71 -17.09
C LEU A 714 -36.18 16.78 -17.33
N PRO A 715 -36.84 15.74 -17.82
CA PRO A 715 -38.27 15.66 -17.94
C PRO A 715 -38.97 15.92 -16.61
N ASP A 716 -40.08 16.64 -16.67
CA ASP A 716 -40.91 16.93 -15.51
C ASP A 716 -41.52 15.64 -14.94
N ASN A 717 -41.61 15.52 -13.61
CA ASN A 717 -41.98 14.27 -12.93
C ASN A 717 -43.34 14.44 -12.20
N PRO A 718 -44.38 13.67 -12.57
CA PRO A 718 -45.70 13.78 -11.95
C PRO A 718 -45.69 13.36 -10.47
N ASP A 719 -44.84 12.44 -10.00
CA ASP A 719 -44.80 12.07 -8.60
C ASP A 719 -44.31 13.22 -7.72
N ILE A 720 -43.29 13.97 -8.15
CA ILE A 720 -42.78 15.13 -7.40
C ILE A 720 -43.86 16.23 -7.32
N HIS A 721 -44.57 16.50 -8.40
CA HIS A 721 -45.70 17.45 -8.38
C HIS A 721 -46.81 16.97 -7.45
N TYR A 722 -47.15 15.68 -7.46
CA TYR A 722 -48.15 15.12 -6.56
C TYR A 722 -47.73 15.29 -5.08
N HIS A 723 -46.51 14.90 -4.73
CA HIS A 723 -45.97 15.04 -3.38
C HIS A 723 -45.98 16.50 -2.94
N LEU A 724 -45.58 17.42 -3.80
CA LEU A 724 -45.57 18.85 -3.51
C LEU A 724 -46.98 19.43 -3.34
N ALA A 725 -47.92 19.01 -4.18
CA ALA A 725 -49.33 19.43 -4.07
C ALA A 725 -49.93 19.01 -2.73
N MET A 726 -49.69 17.74 -2.32
CA MET A 726 -50.09 17.22 -1.01
C MET A 726 -49.48 18.03 0.15
N ALA A 727 -48.21 18.39 0.05
CA ALA A 727 -47.51 19.20 1.04
C ALA A 727 -48.05 20.63 1.12
N TYR A 728 -48.34 21.26 -0.01
CA TYR A 728 -48.97 22.58 -0.08
C TYR A 728 -50.39 22.58 0.51
N GLN A 729 -51.16 21.54 0.27
CA GLN A 729 -52.49 21.38 0.85
C GLN A 729 -52.43 21.37 2.40
N LYS A 730 -51.52 20.60 2.98
CA LYS A 730 -51.31 20.55 4.44
C LYS A 730 -50.80 21.87 5.01
N THR A 731 -50.06 22.65 4.24
CA THR A 731 -49.61 24.00 4.64
C THR A 731 -50.56 25.11 4.27
N ARG A 732 -51.79 24.80 3.81
CA ARG A 732 -52.86 25.73 3.40
C ARG A 732 -52.49 26.67 2.25
N GLN A 733 -51.56 26.25 1.40
CA GLN A 733 -51.17 26.99 0.18
C GLN A 733 -52.01 26.50 -1.01
N THR A 734 -53.31 26.69 -0.94
CA THR A 734 -54.29 26.09 -1.85
C THR A 734 -54.08 26.40 -3.33
N VAL A 735 -53.64 27.64 -3.66
CA VAL A 735 -53.35 28.02 -5.05
C VAL A 735 -52.18 27.18 -5.63
N LEU A 736 -51.12 27.01 -4.85
CA LEU A 736 -49.97 26.24 -5.26
C LEU A 736 -50.28 24.73 -5.30
N ALA A 737 -51.10 24.24 -4.36
CA ALA A 737 -51.59 22.87 -4.39
C ALA A 737 -52.36 22.58 -5.68
N ARG A 738 -53.32 23.45 -6.05
CA ARG A 738 -54.10 23.34 -7.26
C ARG A 738 -53.20 23.31 -8.52
N GLN A 739 -52.26 24.25 -8.64
CA GLN A 739 -51.35 24.33 -9.78
C GLN A 739 -50.54 23.02 -9.97
N ASN A 740 -50.04 22.46 -8.88
CA ASN A 740 -49.26 21.22 -8.91
C ASN A 740 -50.13 20.00 -9.24
N PHE A 741 -51.34 19.90 -8.68
CA PHE A 741 -52.29 18.84 -9.08
C PHE A 741 -52.67 18.90 -10.55
N GLU A 742 -52.93 20.10 -11.08
CA GLU A 742 -53.18 20.30 -12.51
C GLU A 742 -51.99 19.90 -13.37
N GLN A 743 -50.76 20.17 -12.89
CA GLN A 743 -49.55 19.78 -13.60
C GLN A 743 -49.41 18.26 -13.63
N VAL A 744 -49.72 17.53 -12.55
CA VAL A 744 -49.74 16.05 -12.55
C VAL A 744 -50.60 15.52 -13.67
N LEU A 745 -51.88 15.99 -13.74
CA LEU A 745 -52.84 15.50 -14.77
C LEU A 745 -52.50 15.97 -16.18
N LYS A 746 -51.70 17.00 -16.32
CA LYS A 746 -51.20 17.48 -17.61
C LYS A 746 -50.05 16.59 -18.10
N ILE A 747 -49.15 16.18 -17.21
CA ILE A 747 -48.01 15.31 -17.52
C ILE A 747 -48.51 13.87 -17.77
N ASP A 748 -49.33 13.37 -16.85
CA ASP A 748 -49.92 12.03 -16.93
C ASP A 748 -51.42 12.05 -16.62
N PRO A 749 -52.28 12.11 -17.64
CA PRO A 749 -53.73 12.08 -17.45
C PRO A 749 -54.29 10.84 -16.76
N ASN A 750 -53.52 9.73 -16.80
CA ASN A 750 -53.87 8.44 -16.21
C ASN A 750 -53.08 8.14 -14.92
N TYR A 751 -52.51 9.16 -14.31
CA TYR A 751 -51.75 9.00 -13.06
C TYR A 751 -52.51 8.18 -12.03
N ARG A 752 -51.81 7.31 -11.32
CA ARG A 752 -52.43 6.33 -10.37
C ARG A 752 -53.42 6.93 -9.36
N SER A 753 -53.21 8.20 -8.93
CA SER A 753 -54.10 8.94 -8.05
C SER A 753 -54.98 9.98 -8.80
N ALA A 754 -55.12 9.88 -10.10
CA ALA A 754 -55.94 10.84 -10.88
C ALA A 754 -57.38 11.01 -10.39
N PRO A 755 -58.12 9.97 -9.97
CA PRO A 755 -59.46 10.15 -9.36
C PRO A 755 -59.40 10.94 -8.06
N GLU A 756 -58.44 10.74 -7.22
CA GLU A 756 -58.24 11.47 -5.98
C GLU A 756 -57.88 12.92 -6.26
N ILE A 757 -56.91 13.18 -7.15
CA ILE A 757 -56.54 14.54 -7.58
C ILE A 757 -57.72 15.30 -8.09
N LYS A 758 -58.60 14.72 -8.91
CA LYS A 758 -59.81 15.38 -9.43
C LYS A 758 -60.76 15.75 -8.30
N ARG A 759 -60.93 14.91 -7.28
CA ARG A 759 -61.73 15.21 -6.10
C ARG A 759 -61.11 16.38 -5.31
N GLU A 760 -59.82 16.30 -5.00
CA GLU A 760 -59.10 17.37 -4.29
C GLU A 760 -59.19 18.73 -5.03
N LEU A 761 -59.05 18.71 -6.37
CA LEU A 761 -59.22 19.91 -7.19
C LEU A 761 -60.61 20.52 -7.11
N SER A 762 -61.65 19.72 -6.85
CA SER A 762 -63.03 20.21 -6.66
C SER A 762 -63.28 20.80 -5.26
N GLU A 763 -62.47 20.44 -4.27
CA GLU A 763 -62.55 20.87 -2.88
C GLU A 763 -61.62 22.07 -2.58
N LEU A 764 -60.56 22.28 -3.37
CA LEU A 764 -59.64 23.42 -3.28
C LEU A 764 -60.18 24.66 -4.00
#